data_6d4c43ca8870187dc094c5c2e06cd936
#
_entry.id   6d4c43ca8870187dc094c5c2e06cd936
#
_cell.length_a   1.000
_cell.length_b   1.000
_cell.length_c   1.000
_cell.angle_alpha   90.00
_cell.angle_beta   90.00
_cell.angle_gamma   90.00
#
_symmetry.space_group_name_H-M   'P 1'
#
loop_
_entity.id
_entity.type
_entity.pdbx_description
1 polymer ?
#
loop_
_entity_poly.entity_id
_entity_poly.type
_entity_poly.pdbx_seq_one_letter_code
_entity_poly.pdbx_strand_id
1 'polypeptide(L)'
;MLLHSRIVEGTLGISPRPVFFEELDLLGLDKLGWTYPHAKEPIMWAINKQYWYRGVRFFDAKGADIYTKPTLEMQPGIEPMDLKPVDVTKMLQRTSDLMFVLENEAIEFIHDTYLAYAKVNKTYAKADANKLDFEAMAERVEKKSKQKMAVVKQDCDSFDIMPLSTAEKEGKRVLLSTKIDRFIASFSGGKDSQVVLDLCTRAIPPTDFEVIYSDTGYELPPSLTLYKEVEKYYKEKFPTLNFLMARNHESVLNYWDKIGTPSDNHRWCCSVMKTAPLYRMLMSGTDKRQKFLAFEGVRAEESVSRSEYNRIGKGVKHKFVVNARPILSWNTTEVFLYLLEHDLHINSAYRVGKPRVGCVLCPFGSPWDDMIVNNCYSSNLKPFLDRIESNVVSRKIPNKKEYIAERKWKLRGSGKFSEAKTSVSFSSSSNKWQAIVKSAEKELFTWFPVLGKYSIKEKQEFIIGELEFKHEIYHFEIRFGKNMNDFTFTLYDNNNIQLRYYLRRIINKTAYCINCEACELECPTGALSVYPKVNIDKDKCVHCLKCLEYHNVGCIVADSMIKPTTIKLSNMKISKYGTFGIHQEWVDQYLTDTDSFWEDNFLGVKQVPSFKAWLKDAEIIDEKSKLTPFGELCVEINRENTTLLWELIHINLAYNSPLMGWFSSSVGFNTEIGRKDLDKLALEYFQQTFKETTITYAVQALVQTFKYSPIGEDLRQFVNQDTKGTSFQRLPYNDLSPEAVAYSLYKYAEQKGIKMLRVSDLYRPEEVCGVYREFGISKGELQKKLRFLSSEKNRVLVAELTMGLDHITLRDDLDQLVVLKSLLQ
;
A
#
# COMPACT_ATOMS: atom_id res chain seq x y z
N MET A 1 -7.88 30.43 25.71
CA MET A 1 -7.91 29.14 25.09
C MET A 1 -6.70 28.37 25.62
N LEU A 2 -6.87 27.22 26.22
CA LEU A 2 -5.75 26.40 26.71
C LEU A 2 -5.21 25.60 25.55
N LEU A 3 -3.95 25.80 25.18
CA LEU A 3 -3.23 24.94 24.26
C LEU A 3 -2.88 23.64 25.00
N HIS A 4 -3.47 22.55 24.60
CA HIS A 4 -3.09 21.24 25.13
C HIS A 4 -1.80 20.77 24.49
N SER A 5 -0.74 20.64 25.29
CA SER A 5 0.57 20.15 24.85
C SER A 5 0.65 18.62 24.67
N ARG A 6 -0.43 17.87 24.91
CA ARG A 6 -0.45 16.42 24.83
C ARG A 6 -1.50 15.92 23.84
N ILE A 7 -1.06 15.10 22.91
CA ILE A 7 -1.93 14.23 22.12
C ILE A 7 -2.52 13.22 23.12
N VAL A 8 -3.82 13.31 23.36
CA VAL A 8 -4.54 12.28 24.09
C VAL A 8 -4.73 11.10 23.13
N GLU A 9 -4.40 9.90 23.56
CA GLU A 9 -4.47 8.69 22.77
C GLU A 9 -5.84 8.56 22.05
N GLY A 10 -5.81 8.46 20.72
CA GLY A 10 -7.03 8.39 19.90
C GLY A 10 -7.63 9.73 19.41
N THR A 11 -7.10 10.88 19.80
CA THR A 11 -7.59 12.18 19.33
C THR A 11 -6.56 12.88 18.44
N LEU A 12 -6.80 12.87 17.13
CA LEU A 12 -6.00 13.58 16.14
C LEU A 12 -6.70 14.89 15.73
N GLY A 13 -5.91 15.96 15.52
CA GLY A 13 -6.41 17.22 14.98
C GLY A 13 -7.28 18.05 15.93
N ILE A 14 -7.01 17.99 17.24
CA ILE A 14 -7.70 18.78 18.27
C ILE A 14 -7.13 20.20 18.45
N SER A 15 -6.03 20.53 17.77
CA SER A 15 -5.41 21.85 17.87
C SER A 15 -6.22 22.89 17.09
N PRO A 16 -6.44 24.08 17.71
CA PRO A 16 -7.13 25.16 17.04
C PRO A 16 -6.40 25.67 15.80
N ARG A 17 -7.17 25.98 14.76
CA ARG A 17 -6.70 26.69 13.58
C ARG A 17 -7.38 28.09 13.49
N PRO A 18 -6.72 29.09 12.87
CA PRO A 18 -7.35 30.34 12.62
C PRO A 18 -8.49 30.24 11.60
N VAL A 19 -9.51 31.04 11.78
CA VAL A 19 -10.64 31.23 10.88
C VAL A 19 -10.63 32.67 10.39
N PHE A 20 -10.60 32.83 9.07
CA PHE A 20 -10.58 34.12 8.41
C PHE A 20 -11.96 34.49 7.89
N PHE A 21 -12.16 35.73 7.50
CA PHE A 21 -13.44 36.20 6.99
C PHE A 21 -13.90 35.42 5.74
N GLU A 22 -12.99 34.99 4.88
CA GLU A 22 -13.34 34.22 3.66
C GLU A 22 -14.01 32.90 3.99
N GLU A 23 -13.64 32.27 5.08
CA GLU A 23 -14.31 31.05 5.54
C GLU A 23 -15.70 31.35 6.08
N LEU A 24 -15.86 32.46 6.84
CA LEU A 24 -17.15 32.89 7.37
C LEU A 24 -18.11 33.26 6.24
N ASP A 25 -17.66 33.95 5.19
CA ASP A 25 -18.40 34.24 3.99
C ASP A 25 -18.83 32.95 3.25
N LEU A 26 -17.91 32.00 3.11
CA LEU A 26 -18.21 30.71 2.52
C LEU A 26 -19.30 29.98 3.27
N LEU A 27 -19.28 30.03 4.62
CA LEU A 27 -20.29 29.44 5.47
C LEU A 27 -21.61 30.22 5.48
N GLY A 28 -21.60 31.50 5.01
CA GLY A 28 -22.77 32.36 4.97
C GLY A 28 -23.14 32.93 6.34
N LEU A 29 -22.18 33.17 7.22
CA LEU A 29 -22.43 33.69 8.55
C LEU A 29 -23.00 35.11 8.47
N ASP A 30 -22.60 35.88 7.48
CA ASP A 30 -23.15 37.24 7.16
C ASP A 30 -24.67 37.19 6.92
N LYS A 31 -25.19 36.17 6.26
CA LYS A 31 -26.62 35.96 5.98
C LYS A 31 -27.44 35.65 7.22
N LEU A 32 -26.81 35.27 8.28
CA LEU A 32 -27.41 35.03 9.60
C LEU A 32 -27.38 36.27 10.51
N GLY A 33 -27.01 37.42 9.96
CA GLY A 33 -27.02 38.70 10.69
C GLY A 33 -25.71 39.03 11.43
N TRP A 34 -24.65 38.25 11.21
CA TRP A 34 -23.33 38.53 11.79
C TRP A 34 -22.56 39.53 10.92
N THR A 35 -21.80 40.41 11.57
CA THR A 35 -20.94 41.39 10.92
C THR A 35 -19.48 41.15 11.34
N TYR A 36 -18.56 41.34 10.44
CA TYR A 36 -17.11 41.22 10.68
C TYR A 36 -16.32 41.96 9.59
N PRO A 37 -15.14 42.46 9.91
CA PRO A 37 -14.32 43.14 8.92
C PRO A 37 -13.60 42.16 8.00
N HIS A 38 -13.39 42.53 6.75
CA HIS A 38 -12.55 41.83 5.80
C HIS A 38 -11.07 42.15 6.08
N ALA A 39 -10.57 41.63 7.20
CA ALA A 39 -9.21 41.88 7.69
C ALA A 39 -8.22 40.77 7.30
N LYS A 40 -6.92 41.09 7.34
CA LYS A 40 -5.84 40.14 7.15
C LYS A 40 -5.78 39.13 8.32
N GLU A 41 -6.09 39.63 9.51
CA GLU A 41 -6.07 38.86 10.76
C GLU A 41 -7.23 37.84 10.84
N PRO A 42 -7.08 36.74 11.57
CA PRO A 42 -8.18 35.84 11.83
C PRO A 42 -9.28 36.48 12.69
N ILE A 43 -10.52 36.08 12.49
CA ILE A 43 -11.69 36.55 13.26
C ILE A 43 -11.98 35.58 14.41
N MET A 44 -11.88 34.29 14.18
CA MET A 44 -12.22 33.21 15.12
C MET A 44 -11.16 32.12 15.10
N TRP A 45 -11.38 31.10 15.92
CA TRP A 45 -10.61 29.88 15.92
C TRP A 45 -11.56 28.70 15.75
N ALA A 46 -11.11 27.64 15.06
CA ALA A 46 -11.86 26.41 14.91
C ALA A 46 -11.08 25.21 15.42
N ILE A 47 -11.77 24.32 16.13
CA ILE A 47 -11.31 22.98 16.51
C ILE A 47 -12.17 22.00 15.72
N ASN A 48 -11.59 21.33 14.73
CA ASN A 48 -12.37 20.57 13.74
C ASN A 48 -13.41 21.49 13.05
N LYS A 49 -14.69 21.27 13.31
CA LYS A 49 -15.83 22.03 12.77
C LYS A 49 -16.57 22.82 13.87
N GLN A 50 -15.95 23.01 15.03
CA GLN A 50 -16.46 23.81 16.13
C GLN A 50 -15.79 25.17 16.08
N TYR A 51 -16.59 26.27 16.05
CA TYR A 51 -16.11 27.63 15.89
C TYR A 51 -16.15 28.35 17.21
N TRP A 52 -15.02 28.97 17.60
CA TRP A 52 -14.80 29.58 18.89
C TRP A 52 -14.41 31.05 18.75
N TYR A 53 -15.07 31.89 19.47
CA TYR A 53 -14.76 33.33 19.54
C TYR A 53 -14.50 33.73 20.97
N ARG A 54 -13.34 34.35 21.26
CA ARG A 54 -12.90 34.79 22.59
C ARG A 54 -13.08 33.73 23.69
N GLY A 55 -12.82 32.48 23.36
CA GLY A 55 -12.89 31.37 24.32
C GLY A 55 -14.27 30.73 24.48
N VAL A 56 -15.31 31.25 23.82
CA VAL A 56 -16.67 30.72 23.82
C VAL A 56 -16.93 29.99 22.49
N ARG A 57 -17.53 28.79 22.55
CA ARG A 57 -17.99 28.06 21.37
C ARG A 57 -19.27 28.74 20.87
N PHE A 58 -19.28 29.12 19.59
CA PHE A 58 -20.37 29.86 18.99
C PHE A 58 -21.27 28.94 18.15
N PHE A 59 -20.69 28.14 17.28
CA PHE A 59 -21.46 27.24 16.44
C PHE A 59 -20.64 26.05 15.99
N ASP A 60 -21.35 25.04 15.47
CA ASP A 60 -20.82 23.87 14.80
C ASP A 60 -21.28 23.84 13.35
N ALA A 61 -20.40 23.45 12.43
CA ALA A 61 -20.74 23.23 11.04
C ALA A 61 -20.88 21.73 10.75
N LYS A 62 -22.06 21.28 10.29
CA LYS A 62 -22.36 19.86 10.06
C LYS A 62 -22.89 19.59 8.66
N GLY A 63 -22.70 18.37 8.16
CA GLY A 63 -23.39 17.86 6.98
C GLY A 63 -22.92 18.37 5.62
N ALA A 64 -21.68 18.87 5.50
CA ALA A 64 -21.14 19.30 4.21
C ALA A 64 -20.80 18.11 3.29
N ASP A 65 -21.08 18.27 2.00
CA ASP A 65 -20.59 17.41 0.91
C ASP A 65 -20.26 18.27 -0.33
N ILE A 66 -19.83 17.63 -1.42
CA ILE A 66 -19.43 18.35 -2.63
C ILE A 66 -20.51 19.27 -3.22
N TYR A 67 -21.79 18.99 -2.99
CA TYR A 67 -22.94 19.77 -3.50
C TYR A 67 -23.62 20.60 -2.43
N THR A 68 -23.39 20.30 -1.16
CA THR A 68 -24.14 20.86 -0.03
C THR A 68 -23.22 21.59 0.95
N LYS A 69 -23.54 22.86 1.24
CA LYS A 69 -22.88 23.61 2.32
C LYS A 69 -23.32 23.06 3.69
N PRO A 70 -22.49 23.20 4.73
CA PRO A 70 -22.87 22.73 6.06
C PRO A 70 -24.04 23.53 6.64
N THR A 71 -24.80 22.89 7.51
CA THR A 71 -25.73 23.56 8.41
C THR A 71 -24.94 24.10 9.63
N LEU A 72 -25.21 25.34 10.00
CA LEU A 72 -24.62 25.96 11.18
C LEU A 72 -25.54 25.80 12.39
N GLU A 73 -25.11 25.04 13.38
CA GLU A 73 -25.83 24.84 14.63
C GLU A 73 -25.28 25.83 15.69
N MET A 74 -26.03 26.92 15.95
CA MET A 74 -25.67 27.89 16.96
C MET A 74 -25.79 27.32 18.36
N GLN A 75 -24.85 27.69 19.24
CA GLN A 75 -24.93 27.33 20.65
C GLN A 75 -26.05 28.14 21.36
N PRO A 76 -26.72 27.56 22.37
CA PRO A 76 -27.76 28.27 23.12
C PRO A 76 -27.25 29.63 23.70
N GLY A 77 -28.05 30.67 23.51
CA GLY A 77 -27.72 32.00 24.00
C GLY A 77 -26.71 32.80 23.17
N ILE A 78 -26.31 32.28 22.02
CA ILE A 78 -25.44 33.00 21.07
C ILE A 78 -26.34 33.70 20.03
N GLU A 79 -26.28 35.00 19.99
CA GLU A 79 -27.01 35.83 19.03
C GLU A 79 -26.05 36.53 18.06
N PRO A 80 -26.51 36.95 16.87
CA PRO A 80 -25.71 37.72 15.93
C PRO A 80 -25.13 39.00 16.56
N MET A 81 -23.84 39.21 16.29
CA MET A 81 -23.10 40.38 16.83
C MET A 81 -22.02 40.83 15.83
N ASP A 82 -21.42 41.98 16.13
CA ASP A 82 -20.26 42.47 15.41
C ASP A 82 -18.97 41.83 15.94
N LEU A 83 -18.34 40.95 15.12
CA LEU A 83 -17.10 40.28 15.45
C LEU A 83 -15.89 41.18 15.15
N LYS A 84 -14.93 41.17 16.04
CA LYS A 84 -13.66 41.87 15.88
C LYS A 84 -12.53 40.92 15.59
N PRO A 85 -11.52 41.31 14.80
CA PRO A 85 -10.36 40.49 14.52
C PRO A 85 -9.62 40.09 15.82
N VAL A 86 -8.91 39.01 15.77
CA VAL A 86 -8.00 38.60 16.83
C VAL A 86 -6.88 39.63 16.95
N ASP A 87 -6.61 40.07 18.17
CA ASP A 87 -5.41 40.85 18.46
C ASP A 87 -4.17 39.97 18.37
N VAL A 88 -3.64 39.89 17.16
CA VAL A 88 -2.49 39.03 16.83
C VAL A 88 -1.26 39.44 17.61
N THR A 89 -1.01 40.76 17.76
CA THR A 89 0.14 41.28 18.52
C THR A 89 0.12 40.80 19.95
N LYS A 90 -1.03 40.97 20.63
CA LYS A 90 -1.18 40.51 22.01
C LYS A 90 -1.13 38.99 22.16
N MET A 91 -1.63 38.27 21.16
CA MET A 91 -1.57 36.81 21.12
C MET A 91 -0.11 36.34 21.03
N LEU A 92 0.68 36.90 20.11
CA LEU A 92 2.09 36.57 19.92
C LEU A 92 2.92 36.90 21.15
N GLN A 93 2.69 38.09 21.77
CA GLN A 93 3.34 38.42 23.06
C GLN A 93 3.09 37.36 24.15
N ARG A 94 1.90 36.77 24.20
CA ARG A 94 1.56 35.77 25.22
C ARG A 94 2.15 34.38 24.95
N THR A 95 2.57 34.14 23.74
CA THR A 95 3.13 32.86 23.29
C THR A 95 4.61 32.94 22.96
N SER A 96 5.24 34.11 23.13
CA SER A 96 6.62 34.37 22.72
C SER A 96 7.62 33.38 23.31
N ASP A 97 7.55 33.09 24.62
CA ASP A 97 8.48 32.20 25.28
C ASP A 97 8.36 30.77 24.74
N LEU A 98 7.11 30.30 24.52
CA LEU A 98 6.86 28.99 23.91
C LEU A 98 7.41 28.92 22.49
N MET A 99 7.09 29.93 21.67
CA MET A 99 7.53 29.97 20.27
C MET A 99 9.05 30.08 20.17
N PHE A 100 9.69 30.87 21.03
CA PHE A 100 11.14 30.96 21.10
C PHE A 100 11.81 29.61 21.36
N VAL A 101 11.28 28.79 22.29
CA VAL A 101 11.84 27.46 22.57
C VAL A 101 11.63 26.52 21.40
N LEU A 102 10.43 26.46 20.83
CA LEU A 102 10.10 25.57 19.71
C LEU A 102 10.93 25.89 18.46
N GLU A 103 11.07 27.18 18.17
CA GLU A 103 11.80 27.66 17.01
C GLU A 103 13.30 27.36 17.11
N ASN A 104 13.93 27.72 18.25
CA ASN A 104 15.36 27.47 18.44
C ASN A 104 15.69 25.96 18.46
N GLU A 105 14.84 25.14 19.07
CA GLU A 105 14.99 23.70 19.07
C GLU A 105 14.92 23.11 17.64
N ALA A 106 13.98 23.60 16.82
CA ALA A 106 13.87 23.18 15.45
C ALA A 106 15.06 23.64 14.57
N ILE A 107 15.54 24.87 14.78
CA ILE A 107 16.74 25.40 14.11
C ILE A 107 17.98 24.56 14.50
N GLU A 108 18.19 24.31 15.79
CA GLU A 108 19.28 23.46 16.29
C GLU A 108 19.21 22.06 15.70
N PHE A 109 18.02 21.46 15.69
CA PHE A 109 17.84 20.14 15.07
C PHE A 109 18.22 20.12 13.58
N ILE A 110 17.79 21.14 12.80
CA ILE A 110 18.15 21.26 11.38
C ILE A 110 19.66 21.43 11.22
N HIS A 111 20.25 22.34 11.97
CA HIS A 111 21.66 22.64 11.94
C HIS A 111 22.51 21.42 12.30
N ASP A 112 22.18 20.73 13.39
CA ASP A 112 22.91 19.55 13.85
C ASP A 112 22.76 18.39 12.86
N THR A 113 21.55 18.19 12.32
CA THR A 113 21.30 17.21 11.26
C THR A 113 22.14 17.52 10.02
N TYR A 114 22.14 18.78 9.56
CA TYR A 114 22.97 19.20 8.45
C TYR A 114 24.46 18.96 8.72
N LEU A 115 24.98 19.40 9.87
CA LEU A 115 26.38 19.21 10.23
C LEU A 115 26.77 17.72 10.33
N ALA A 116 25.90 16.90 10.91
CA ALA A 116 26.17 15.46 11.04
C ALA A 116 26.36 14.79 9.67
N TYR A 117 25.51 15.12 8.71
CA TYR A 117 25.59 14.53 7.37
C TYR A 117 26.58 15.25 6.43
N ALA A 118 26.78 16.55 6.56
CA ALA A 118 27.75 17.31 5.77
C ALA A 118 29.20 17.07 6.23
N LYS A 119 29.45 16.97 7.55
CA LYS A 119 30.77 16.73 8.11
C LYS A 119 31.27 15.32 7.82
N VAL A 120 30.41 14.31 7.81
CA VAL A 120 30.79 12.95 7.40
C VAL A 120 31.41 12.96 6.01
N ASN A 121 30.88 13.75 5.08
CA ASN A 121 31.44 13.91 3.74
C ASN A 121 32.80 14.61 3.71
N LYS A 122 33.02 15.60 4.57
CA LYS A 122 34.29 16.39 4.59
C LYS A 122 35.39 15.76 5.45
N THR A 123 35.01 15.09 6.51
CA THR A 123 36.01 14.47 7.44
C THR A 123 36.61 13.18 6.88
N TYR A 124 35.77 12.35 6.23
CA TYR A 124 36.25 11.14 5.58
C TYR A 124 37.09 11.43 4.34
N ALA A 125 36.76 12.45 3.56
CA ALA A 125 37.56 12.88 2.41
C ALA A 125 38.91 13.46 2.80
N LYS A 126 39.07 13.99 4.02
CA LYS A 126 40.35 14.53 4.54
C LYS A 126 41.14 13.53 5.40
N ALA A 127 40.51 12.50 5.93
CA ALA A 127 41.17 11.49 6.76
C ALA A 127 42.07 10.53 5.97
N ASP A 128 42.21 10.80 4.48
CA ASP A 128 42.68 9.93 3.92
C ASP A 128 43.52 9.78 2.91
N ALA A 129 44.51 10.11 2.85
CA ALA A 129 45.60 9.53 2.06
C ALA A 129 46.19 8.23 2.65
N ASN A 130 45.97 7.93 3.92
CA ASN A 130 46.56 6.76 4.61
C ASN A 130 45.67 6.04 5.63
N LYS A 131 44.36 6.23 5.67
CA LYS A 131 43.49 5.59 6.67
C LYS A 131 42.29 4.86 6.04
N LEU A 132 41.96 3.75 6.67
CA LEU A 132 40.88 2.82 6.29
C LEU A 132 39.56 3.52 6.12
N ASP A 133 38.94 3.34 4.96
CA ASP A 133 37.55 3.75 4.68
C ASP A 133 36.60 2.78 5.39
N PHE A 134 36.22 3.14 6.60
CA PHE A 134 35.34 2.33 7.44
C PHE A 134 33.96 2.12 6.82
N GLU A 135 33.44 3.05 5.99
CA GLU A 135 32.19 2.88 5.28
C GLU A 135 32.29 1.81 4.20
N ALA A 136 33.34 1.88 3.36
CA ALA A 136 33.57 0.85 2.35
C ALA A 136 33.84 -0.51 2.98
N MET A 137 34.49 -0.54 4.14
CA MET A 137 34.71 -1.78 4.90
C MET A 137 33.37 -2.30 5.48
N ALA A 138 32.55 -1.46 6.08
CA ALA A 138 31.24 -1.84 6.60
C ALA A 138 30.36 -2.38 5.48
N GLU A 139 30.32 -1.73 4.31
CA GLU A 139 29.58 -2.24 3.14
C GLU A 139 30.10 -3.60 2.64
N ARG A 140 31.43 -3.82 2.67
CA ARG A 140 32.01 -5.12 2.29
C ARG A 140 31.65 -6.22 3.29
N VAL A 141 31.70 -5.91 4.60
CA VAL A 141 31.30 -6.85 5.65
C VAL A 141 29.80 -7.12 5.58
N GLU A 142 28.97 -6.11 5.36
CA GLU A 142 27.53 -6.22 5.17
C GLU A 142 27.17 -7.14 3.99
N LYS A 143 27.88 -6.99 2.86
CA LYS A 143 27.70 -7.88 1.69
C LYS A 143 28.09 -9.34 1.96
N LYS A 144 29.10 -9.57 2.79
CA LYS A 144 29.56 -10.92 3.15
C LYS A 144 28.73 -11.57 4.24
N SER A 145 28.39 -10.83 5.31
CA SER A 145 27.69 -11.34 6.48
C SER A 145 26.17 -11.34 6.32
N LYS A 146 25.64 -10.63 5.29
CA LYS A 146 24.22 -10.35 5.10
C LYS A 146 23.53 -9.67 6.29
N GLN A 147 24.31 -9.12 7.22
CA GLN A 147 23.84 -8.34 8.38
C GLN A 147 24.13 -6.87 8.18
N LYS A 148 23.23 -5.99 8.61
CA LYS A 148 23.49 -4.55 8.61
C LYS A 148 24.60 -4.24 9.60
N MET A 149 25.64 -3.58 9.11
CA MET A 149 26.80 -3.17 9.89
C MET A 149 26.72 -1.69 10.23
N ALA A 150 27.17 -1.33 11.41
CA ALA A 150 27.28 0.04 11.88
C ALA A 150 28.73 0.40 12.14
N VAL A 151 29.12 1.60 11.77
CA VAL A 151 30.37 2.21 12.22
C VAL A 151 30.10 2.90 13.54
N VAL A 152 30.77 2.51 14.59
CA VAL A 152 30.59 3.02 15.95
C VAL A 152 31.79 3.80 16.37
N LYS A 153 31.61 5.00 16.92
CA LYS A 153 32.66 5.77 17.53
C LYS A 153 32.94 5.23 18.94
N GLN A 154 34.17 4.78 19.20
CA GLN A 154 34.58 4.29 20.53
C GLN A 154 35.14 5.42 21.40
N ASP A 155 36.11 6.17 20.88
CA ASP A 155 36.76 7.33 21.56
C ASP A 155 36.96 8.48 20.58
N CYS A 156 37.66 9.54 21.01
CA CYS A 156 37.81 10.76 20.22
C CYS A 156 38.26 10.56 18.77
N ASP A 157 39.01 9.50 18.46
CA ASP A 157 39.53 9.22 17.11
C ASP A 157 39.52 7.74 16.69
N SER A 158 38.88 6.86 17.43
CA SER A 158 38.75 5.43 17.09
C SER A 158 37.37 5.03 16.68
N PHE A 159 37.26 4.23 15.61
CA PHE A 159 36.02 3.70 15.07
C PHE A 159 36.09 2.18 14.99
N ASP A 160 34.97 1.54 15.15
CA ASP A 160 34.80 0.10 15.01
C ASP A 160 33.62 -0.23 14.12
N ILE A 161 33.59 -1.40 13.52
CA ILE A 161 32.52 -1.90 12.68
C ILE A 161 31.88 -3.09 13.38
N MET A 162 30.60 -2.96 13.73
CA MET A 162 29.87 -4.03 14.39
C MET A 162 28.45 -4.15 13.81
N PRO A 163 27.74 -5.27 14.05
CA PRO A 163 26.34 -5.38 13.67
C PRO A 163 25.51 -4.25 14.29
N LEU A 164 24.61 -3.64 13.47
CA LEU A 164 23.76 -2.54 13.92
C LEU A 164 22.93 -2.93 15.13
N SER A 165 22.39 -4.16 15.14
CA SER A 165 21.61 -4.68 16.27
C SER A 165 22.40 -4.79 17.57
N THR A 166 23.70 -5.03 17.50
CA THR A 166 24.60 -5.07 18.66
C THR A 166 24.90 -3.65 19.15
N ALA A 167 25.18 -2.73 18.21
CA ALA A 167 25.42 -1.33 18.54
C ALA A 167 24.21 -0.67 19.22
N GLU A 168 23.01 -0.99 18.76
CA GLU A 168 21.75 -0.52 19.36
C GLU A 168 21.52 -1.09 20.77
N LYS A 169 21.77 -2.39 20.97
CA LYS A 169 21.66 -3.05 22.29
C LYS A 169 22.65 -2.49 23.30
N GLU A 170 23.84 -2.15 22.87
CA GLU A 170 24.89 -1.60 23.70
C GLU A 170 24.79 -0.07 23.89
N GLY A 171 23.78 0.58 23.31
CA GLY A 171 23.59 2.02 23.37
C GLY A 171 24.73 2.84 22.80
N LYS A 172 25.53 2.25 21.89
CA LYS A 172 26.69 2.91 21.29
C LYS A 172 26.26 3.96 20.27
N ARG A 173 27.01 5.05 20.17
CA ARG A 173 26.78 6.12 19.21
C ARG A 173 27.14 5.64 17.81
N VAL A 174 26.11 5.24 17.04
CA VAL A 174 26.26 4.79 15.67
C VAL A 174 26.50 5.99 14.76
N LEU A 175 27.59 5.99 14.03
CA LEU A 175 27.81 6.92 12.92
C LEU A 175 27.04 6.39 11.72
N LEU A 176 26.00 7.12 11.32
CA LEU A 176 25.21 6.79 10.16
C LEU A 176 26.05 6.98 8.90
N SER A 177 26.55 5.90 8.34
CA SER A 177 27.39 5.87 7.16
C SER A 177 26.69 6.20 5.85
N THR A 178 25.73 7.14 5.85
CA THR A 178 25.03 7.55 4.64
C THR A 178 25.63 8.84 4.12
N LYS A 179 26.48 8.75 3.12
CA LYS A 179 26.97 9.92 2.40
C LYS A 179 25.77 10.62 1.76
N ILE A 180 25.50 11.87 2.14
CA ILE A 180 24.48 12.73 1.55
C ILE A 180 25.14 13.60 0.48
N ASP A 181 24.60 13.55 -0.73
CA ASP A 181 25.08 14.33 -1.85
C ASP A 181 24.38 15.69 -1.96
N ARG A 182 23.09 15.76 -1.59
CA ARG A 182 22.28 17.01 -1.65
C ARG A 182 21.32 17.10 -0.48
N PHE A 183 21.15 18.31 0.05
CA PHE A 183 20.16 18.68 1.06
C PHE A 183 18.97 19.40 0.41
N ILE A 184 17.77 19.10 0.88
CA ILE A 184 16.53 19.54 0.24
C ILE A 184 15.56 20.04 1.29
N ALA A 185 14.98 21.22 1.10
CA ALA A 185 13.77 21.65 1.76
C ALA A 185 12.58 21.28 0.86
N SER A 186 11.75 20.34 1.30
CA SER A 186 10.57 19.88 0.56
C SER A 186 9.45 20.88 0.71
N PHE A 187 9.15 21.65 -0.33
CA PHE A 187 8.07 22.63 -0.34
C PHE A 187 6.83 22.08 -1.06
N SER A 188 5.67 22.20 -0.47
CA SER A 188 4.41 21.70 -1.03
C SER A 188 3.32 22.77 -1.20
N GLY A 189 3.63 24.04 -0.94
CA GLY A 189 2.65 25.12 -0.88
C GLY A 189 1.75 25.09 0.36
N GLY A 190 2.04 24.20 1.32
CA GLY A 190 1.33 24.10 2.59
C GLY A 190 2.04 24.82 3.73
N LYS A 191 1.30 25.17 4.79
CA LYS A 191 1.78 25.89 5.98
C LYS A 191 3.01 25.24 6.63
N ASP A 192 2.99 23.90 6.76
CA ASP A 192 4.04 23.13 7.44
C ASP A 192 5.36 23.18 6.65
N SER A 193 5.29 23.06 5.33
CA SER A 193 6.46 23.16 4.46
C SER A 193 7.00 24.59 4.35
N GLN A 194 6.15 25.59 4.52
CA GLN A 194 6.55 27.00 4.58
C GLN A 194 7.40 27.26 5.82
N VAL A 195 6.95 26.80 7.00
CA VAL A 195 7.70 26.89 8.24
C VAL A 195 9.05 26.19 8.13
N VAL A 196 9.09 24.96 7.63
CA VAL A 196 10.36 24.22 7.48
C VAL A 196 11.30 24.90 6.52
N LEU A 197 10.82 25.48 5.42
CA LEU A 197 11.65 26.24 4.51
C LEU A 197 12.28 27.45 5.21
N ASP A 198 11.51 28.23 5.97
CA ASP A 198 12.03 29.40 6.70
C ASP A 198 13.07 28.97 7.73
N LEU A 199 12.78 27.96 8.54
CA LEU A 199 13.73 27.39 9.51
C LEU A 199 15.03 26.90 8.82
N CYS A 200 14.96 26.29 7.64
CA CYS A 200 16.14 25.88 6.90
C CYS A 200 17.00 27.07 6.48
N THR A 201 16.39 28.18 6.04
CA THR A 201 17.16 29.39 5.67
C THR A 201 17.89 30.02 6.84
N ARG A 202 17.48 29.75 8.07
CA ARG A 202 18.09 30.24 9.31
C ARG A 202 19.11 29.27 9.89
N ALA A 203 19.01 27.98 9.54
CA ALA A 203 19.86 26.92 10.09
C ALA A 203 20.99 26.47 9.15
N ILE A 204 20.82 26.61 7.85
CA ILE A 204 21.75 26.10 6.83
C ILE A 204 22.13 27.23 5.86
N PRO A 205 23.40 27.32 5.43
CA PRO A 205 23.79 28.27 4.38
C PRO A 205 22.94 28.08 3.11
N PRO A 206 22.38 29.15 2.52
CA PRO A 206 21.53 29.07 1.35
C PRO A 206 22.16 28.41 0.11
N THR A 207 23.47 28.32 0.06
CA THR A 207 24.25 27.61 -0.97
C THR A 207 24.26 26.11 -0.82
N ASP A 208 23.91 25.58 0.35
CA ASP A 208 24.14 24.20 0.74
C ASP A 208 22.85 23.35 0.71
N PHE A 209 21.72 23.96 0.40
CA PHE A 209 20.47 23.24 0.20
C PHE A 209 19.63 23.82 -0.94
N GLU A 210 18.66 23.06 -1.39
CA GLU A 210 17.75 23.43 -2.48
C GLU A 210 16.30 23.31 -2.05
N VAL A 211 15.44 24.16 -2.59
CA VAL A 211 13.99 24.11 -2.38
C VAL A 211 13.35 23.37 -3.54
N ILE A 212 12.55 22.34 -3.26
CA ILE A 212 11.91 21.54 -4.31
C ILE A 212 10.40 21.55 -4.15
N TYR A 213 9.73 21.95 -5.22
CA TYR A 213 8.27 21.87 -5.39
C TYR A 213 7.91 20.81 -6.44
N SER A 214 6.94 19.95 -6.12
CA SER A 214 6.40 18.99 -7.09
C SER A 214 5.07 19.50 -7.65
N ASP A 215 5.08 20.00 -8.86
CA ASP A 215 3.87 20.38 -9.59
C ASP A 215 3.29 19.13 -10.26
N THR A 216 2.22 18.60 -9.71
CA THR A 216 1.53 17.43 -10.25
C THR A 216 0.47 17.81 -11.29
N GLY A 217 0.20 19.11 -11.48
CA GLY A 217 -0.94 19.58 -12.27
C GLY A 217 -2.30 19.24 -11.66
N TYR A 218 -2.30 18.85 -10.38
CA TYR A 218 -3.48 18.39 -9.65
C TYR A 218 -3.70 19.18 -8.35
N GLU A 219 -2.79 20.09 -8.05
CA GLU A 219 -2.87 20.98 -6.89
C GLU A 219 -3.93 22.06 -7.08
N LEU A 220 -4.37 22.62 -5.95
CA LEU A 220 -5.17 23.83 -5.94
C LEU A 220 -4.35 25.03 -6.48
N PRO A 221 -4.96 25.92 -7.25
CA PRO A 221 -4.28 27.10 -7.82
C PRO A 221 -3.48 27.92 -6.81
N PRO A 222 -3.96 28.17 -5.57
CA PRO A 222 -3.21 28.90 -4.56
C PRO A 222 -1.83 28.32 -4.22
N SER A 223 -1.64 27.01 -4.39
CA SER A 223 -0.35 26.36 -4.09
C SER A 223 0.75 26.75 -5.07
N LEU A 224 0.42 26.86 -6.35
CA LEU A 224 1.35 27.30 -7.38
C LEU A 224 1.60 28.82 -7.29
N THR A 225 0.57 29.60 -6.97
CA THR A 225 0.70 31.05 -6.72
C THR A 225 1.65 31.28 -5.56
N LEU A 226 1.41 30.61 -4.43
CA LEU A 226 2.26 30.71 -3.26
C LEU A 226 3.70 30.29 -3.56
N TYR A 227 3.93 29.21 -4.33
CA TYR A 227 5.28 28.81 -4.71
C TYR A 227 6.04 29.95 -5.40
N LYS A 228 5.40 30.64 -6.35
CA LYS A 228 6.03 31.78 -7.08
C LYS A 228 6.31 32.97 -6.16
N GLU A 229 5.40 33.29 -5.25
CA GLU A 229 5.58 34.36 -4.27
C GLU A 229 6.73 34.05 -3.31
N VAL A 230 6.78 32.81 -2.80
CA VAL A 230 7.83 32.31 -1.92
C VAL A 230 9.19 32.25 -2.63
N GLU A 231 9.22 31.77 -3.87
CA GLU A 231 10.43 31.77 -4.69
C GLU A 231 10.97 33.20 -4.86
N LYS A 232 10.10 34.16 -5.21
CA LYS A 232 10.47 35.57 -5.35
C LYS A 232 11.02 36.13 -4.03
N TYR A 233 10.28 35.95 -2.92
CA TYR A 233 10.63 36.46 -1.62
C TYR A 233 12.00 35.96 -1.12
N TYR A 234 12.26 34.65 -1.25
CA TYR A 234 13.53 34.12 -0.79
C TYR A 234 14.69 34.37 -1.76
N LYS A 235 14.45 34.49 -3.07
CA LYS A 235 15.50 34.89 -4.02
C LYS A 235 15.94 36.35 -3.84
N GLU A 236 15.05 37.22 -3.40
CA GLU A 236 15.40 38.61 -3.04
C GLU A 236 16.29 38.63 -1.79
N LYS A 237 16.01 37.78 -0.77
CA LYS A 237 16.82 37.69 0.44
C LYS A 237 18.09 36.85 0.26
N PHE A 238 18.03 35.79 -0.49
CA PHE A 238 19.09 34.80 -0.67
C PHE A 238 19.24 34.46 -2.16
N PRO A 239 19.95 35.27 -2.93
CA PRO A 239 20.09 35.09 -4.40
C PRO A 239 20.72 33.76 -4.80
N THR A 240 21.44 33.10 -3.90
CA THR A 240 22.11 31.80 -4.14
C THR A 240 21.22 30.59 -3.85
N LEU A 241 20.06 30.77 -3.22
CA LEU A 241 19.15 29.68 -2.90
C LEU A 241 18.45 29.18 -4.19
N ASN A 242 18.64 27.90 -4.47
CA ASN A 242 18.13 27.28 -5.68
C ASN A 242 16.70 26.74 -5.47
N PHE A 243 15.79 27.15 -6.36
CA PHE A 243 14.41 26.67 -6.41
C PHE A 243 14.21 25.78 -7.64
N LEU A 244 13.71 24.58 -7.42
CA LEU A 244 13.49 23.56 -8.44
C LEU A 244 12.02 23.14 -8.46
N MET A 245 11.49 22.94 -9.67
CA MET A 245 10.12 22.47 -9.87
C MET A 245 10.13 21.14 -10.64
N ALA A 246 9.63 20.09 -9.99
CA ALA A 246 9.49 18.79 -10.61
C ALA A 246 8.10 18.62 -11.22
N ARG A 247 8.02 18.17 -12.48
CA ARG A 247 6.78 17.95 -13.21
C ARG A 247 6.86 16.70 -14.07
N ASN A 248 5.74 15.99 -14.23
CA ASN A 248 5.64 14.91 -15.20
C ASN A 248 5.52 15.47 -16.64
N HIS A 249 5.95 14.71 -17.63
CA HIS A 249 5.84 15.09 -19.05
C HIS A 249 4.39 15.10 -19.54
N GLU A 250 3.56 14.21 -19.01
CA GLU A 250 2.15 14.10 -19.34
C GLU A 250 1.25 14.77 -18.32
N SER A 251 0.09 15.26 -18.76
CA SER A 251 -0.90 15.83 -17.87
C SER A 251 -1.58 14.76 -16.99
N VAL A 252 -1.99 15.17 -15.80
CA VAL A 252 -2.72 14.28 -14.90
C VAL A 252 -4.05 13.81 -15.50
N LEU A 253 -4.72 14.63 -16.31
CA LEU A 253 -5.97 14.28 -16.97
C LEU A 253 -5.78 13.17 -18.00
N ASN A 254 -4.67 13.17 -18.75
CA ASN A 254 -4.34 12.09 -19.68
C ASN A 254 -4.13 10.76 -18.94
N TYR A 255 -3.54 10.80 -17.74
CA TYR A 255 -3.43 9.60 -16.91
C TYR A 255 -4.77 9.17 -16.32
N TRP A 256 -5.66 10.10 -15.96
CA TRP A 256 -7.02 9.75 -15.56
C TRP A 256 -7.76 9.01 -16.67
N ASP A 257 -7.60 9.45 -17.92
CA ASP A 257 -8.23 8.80 -19.08
C ASP A 257 -7.63 7.41 -19.36
N LYS A 258 -6.33 7.24 -19.15
CA LYS A 258 -5.63 5.97 -19.40
C LYS A 258 -5.71 4.95 -18.25
N ILE A 259 -5.63 5.40 -17.01
CA ILE A 259 -5.56 4.53 -15.80
C ILE A 259 -6.90 4.47 -15.07
N GLY A 260 -7.72 5.52 -15.22
CA GLY A 260 -8.93 5.76 -14.43
C GLY A 260 -8.67 6.57 -13.16
N THR A 261 -9.74 6.90 -12.45
CA THR A 261 -9.67 7.71 -11.23
C THR A 261 -8.77 7.06 -10.18
N PRO A 262 -7.92 7.84 -9.48
CA PRO A 262 -7.26 7.34 -8.27
C PRO A 262 -8.30 6.87 -7.24
N SER A 263 -7.93 5.89 -6.41
CA SER A 263 -8.82 5.35 -5.38
C SER A 263 -8.07 5.07 -4.09
N ASP A 264 -8.80 4.67 -3.05
CA ASP A 264 -8.19 4.26 -1.78
C ASP A 264 -7.16 3.13 -1.98
N ASN A 265 -7.44 2.21 -2.91
CA ASN A 265 -6.57 1.07 -3.22
C ASN A 265 -5.50 1.37 -4.27
N HIS A 266 -5.73 2.33 -5.17
CA HIS A 266 -4.85 2.61 -6.30
C HIS A 266 -4.43 4.07 -6.34
N ARG A 267 -3.39 4.40 -5.55
CA ARG A 267 -2.81 5.75 -5.42
C ARG A 267 -1.76 6.04 -6.50
N TRP A 268 -2.01 5.61 -7.73
CA TRP A 268 -1.07 5.80 -8.82
C TRP A 268 -0.63 7.26 -9.00
N CYS A 269 -1.53 8.23 -8.75
CA CYS A 269 -1.26 9.66 -8.94
C CYS A 269 -0.10 10.15 -8.07
N CYS A 270 0.04 9.70 -6.81
CA CYS A 270 1.15 10.09 -5.95
C CYS A 270 2.50 9.60 -6.50
N SER A 271 2.54 8.37 -7.01
CA SER A 271 3.77 7.78 -7.54
C SER A 271 4.15 8.37 -8.91
N VAL A 272 3.17 8.47 -9.83
CA VAL A 272 3.39 8.91 -11.21
C VAL A 272 3.59 10.42 -11.30
N MET A 273 2.73 11.21 -10.62
CA MET A 273 2.73 12.66 -10.80
C MET A 273 3.63 13.40 -9.80
N LYS A 274 3.99 12.79 -8.67
CA LYS A 274 4.78 13.46 -7.64
C LYS A 274 6.15 12.83 -7.47
N THR A 275 6.19 11.53 -7.12
CA THR A 275 7.43 10.86 -6.72
C THR A 275 8.36 10.65 -7.92
N ALA A 276 7.86 10.15 -9.04
CA ALA A 276 8.68 9.86 -10.21
C ALA A 276 9.34 11.13 -10.79
N PRO A 277 8.60 12.23 -11.07
CA PRO A 277 9.20 13.45 -11.59
C PRO A 277 10.23 14.07 -10.62
N LEU A 278 9.95 14.04 -9.31
CA LEU A 278 10.84 14.54 -8.28
C LEU A 278 12.20 13.86 -8.33
N TYR A 279 12.22 12.55 -8.26
CA TYR A 279 13.48 11.81 -8.24
C TYR A 279 14.19 11.82 -9.59
N ARG A 280 13.47 11.81 -10.72
CA ARG A 280 14.06 11.99 -12.04
C ARG A 280 14.81 13.31 -12.12
N MET A 281 14.20 14.40 -11.67
CA MET A 281 14.86 15.72 -11.63
C MET A 281 16.10 15.71 -10.74
N LEU A 282 16.02 15.10 -9.55
CA LEU A 282 17.14 15.02 -8.63
C LEU A 282 18.30 14.19 -9.16
N MET A 283 18.04 13.19 -10.00
CA MET A 283 19.06 12.29 -10.59
C MET A 283 19.54 12.77 -11.96
N SER A 284 18.92 13.79 -12.54
CA SER A 284 19.31 14.30 -13.86
C SER A 284 20.73 14.87 -13.83
N GLY A 285 21.51 14.56 -14.88
CA GLY A 285 22.87 15.08 -15.02
C GLY A 285 23.96 14.35 -14.21
N THR A 286 23.63 13.20 -13.59
CA THR A 286 24.60 12.41 -12.83
C THR A 286 24.58 10.94 -13.26
N ASP A 287 25.75 10.37 -13.49
CA ASP A 287 25.92 8.94 -13.78
C ASP A 287 25.80 8.04 -12.54
N LYS A 288 25.74 8.62 -11.36
CA LYS A 288 25.69 7.91 -10.08
C LYS A 288 24.41 8.22 -9.33
N ARG A 289 23.86 7.22 -8.67
CA ARG A 289 22.70 7.37 -7.79
C ARG A 289 23.08 8.24 -6.59
N GLN A 290 22.51 9.46 -6.53
CA GLN A 290 22.73 10.40 -5.43
C GLN A 290 21.89 10.01 -4.21
N LYS A 291 22.39 10.32 -3.03
CA LYS A 291 21.68 10.22 -1.74
C LYS A 291 21.25 11.62 -1.29
N PHE A 292 20.02 11.72 -0.84
CA PHE A 292 19.38 12.98 -0.47
C PHE A 292 19.00 12.99 0.99
N LEU A 293 19.13 14.16 1.64
CA LEU A 293 18.47 14.44 2.90
C LEU A 293 17.39 15.50 2.67
N ALA A 294 16.14 15.13 2.94
CA ALA A 294 14.98 15.98 2.76
C ALA A 294 14.43 16.45 4.12
N PHE A 295 14.39 17.75 4.35
CA PHE A 295 13.65 18.35 5.45
C PHE A 295 12.18 18.46 5.06
N GLU A 296 11.29 17.82 5.84
CA GLU A 296 9.87 17.68 5.54
C GLU A 296 9.00 18.32 6.63
N GLY A 297 7.97 19.06 6.22
CA GLY A 297 6.95 19.61 7.11
C GLY A 297 5.91 18.55 7.50
N VAL A 298 6.35 17.47 8.16
CA VAL A 298 5.50 16.38 8.65
C VAL A 298 5.32 16.53 10.16
N ARG A 299 4.07 16.42 10.64
CA ARG A 299 3.72 16.52 12.07
C ARG A 299 3.02 15.25 12.56
N ALA A 300 3.33 14.86 13.80
CA ALA A 300 2.73 13.69 14.47
C ALA A 300 1.20 13.81 14.57
N GLU A 301 0.70 15.02 14.81
CA GLU A 301 -0.74 15.34 14.95
C GLU A 301 -1.57 15.06 13.70
N GLU A 302 -0.95 14.94 12.52
CA GLU A 302 -1.71 14.83 11.26
C GLU A 302 -2.36 13.46 11.02
N SER A 303 -1.85 12.39 11.61
CA SER A 303 -2.42 11.04 11.53
C SER A 303 -1.76 10.05 12.49
N VAL A 304 -2.47 8.96 12.85
CA VAL A 304 -1.92 7.87 13.67
C VAL A 304 -0.61 7.34 13.08
N SER A 305 -0.57 7.10 11.78
CA SER A 305 0.65 6.63 11.10
C SER A 305 1.81 7.62 11.21
N ARG A 306 1.54 8.95 11.23
CA ARG A 306 2.60 9.96 11.36
C ARG A 306 3.07 10.17 12.80
N SER A 307 2.22 9.88 13.79
CA SER A 307 2.61 9.94 15.20
C SER A 307 3.67 8.91 15.57
N GLU A 308 3.76 7.83 14.77
CA GLU A 308 4.77 6.77 14.93
C GLU A 308 6.10 7.07 14.21
N TYR A 309 6.19 8.20 13.48
CA TYR A 309 7.41 8.51 12.73
C TYR A 309 8.54 8.96 13.66
N ASN A 310 9.74 8.44 13.37
CA ASN A 310 10.94 9.01 13.96
C ASN A 310 11.27 10.37 13.35
N ARG A 311 11.91 11.25 14.12
CA ARG A 311 12.34 12.55 13.65
C ARG A 311 13.31 12.49 12.47
N ILE A 312 14.18 11.48 12.45
CA ILE A 312 15.00 11.13 11.28
C ILE A 312 14.62 9.72 10.84
N GLY A 313 14.19 9.56 9.59
CA GLY A 313 13.80 8.28 9.01
C GLY A 313 14.56 7.98 7.73
N LYS A 314 14.98 6.73 7.55
CA LYS A 314 15.67 6.29 6.32
C LYS A 314 14.70 5.47 5.46
N GLY A 315 14.75 5.69 4.14
CA GLY A 315 14.14 4.79 3.16
C GLY A 315 12.62 4.69 3.16
N VAL A 316 11.90 5.68 3.72
CA VAL A 316 10.42 5.63 3.82
C VAL A 316 9.76 5.50 2.45
N LYS A 317 10.29 6.18 1.43
CA LYS A 317 9.82 6.09 0.03
C LYS A 317 10.85 5.43 -0.88
N HIS A 318 12.12 5.76 -0.67
CA HIS A 318 13.26 5.21 -1.42
C HIS A 318 14.47 5.05 -0.52
N LYS A 319 15.23 3.97 -0.73
CA LYS A 319 16.40 3.60 0.09
C LYS A 319 17.55 4.64 0.11
N PHE A 320 17.54 5.59 -0.83
CA PHE A 320 18.55 6.63 -0.97
C PHE A 320 18.13 7.99 -0.43
N VAL A 321 16.98 8.07 0.25
CA VAL A 321 16.50 9.31 0.86
C VAL A 321 16.45 9.17 2.38
N VAL A 322 17.00 10.14 3.05
CA VAL A 322 16.87 10.36 4.49
C VAL A 322 15.87 11.51 4.69
N ASN A 323 14.87 11.31 5.50
CA ASN A 323 13.85 12.30 5.80
C ASN A 323 14.10 12.83 7.22
N ALA A 324 14.26 14.15 7.36
CA ALA A 324 14.33 14.86 8.63
C ALA A 324 13.07 15.69 8.83
N ARG A 325 12.49 15.63 10.03
CA ARG A 325 11.20 16.23 10.37
C ARG A 325 11.35 17.21 11.54
N PRO A 326 11.78 18.44 11.26
CA PRO A 326 12.09 19.43 12.31
C PRO A 326 10.92 19.74 13.23
N ILE A 327 9.72 19.85 12.66
CA ILE A 327 8.49 20.24 13.35
C ILE A 327 7.57 19.04 13.67
N LEU A 328 8.13 17.83 13.83
CA LEU A 328 7.34 16.62 14.04
C LEU A 328 6.41 16.71 15.26
N SER A 329 6.88 17.35 16.33
CA SER A 329 6.15 17.53 17.59
C SER A 329 5.20 18.74 17.61
N TRP A 330 5.28 19.63 16.61
CA TRP A 330 4.47 20.86 16.58
C TRP A 330 3.01 20.55 16.27
N ASN A 331 2.11 21.30 16.88
CA ASN A 331 0.69 21.26 16.58
C ASN A 331 0.28 22.31 15.51
N THR A 332 -0.96 22.25 15.06
CA THR A 332 -1.47 23.16 14.03
C THR A 332 -1.43 24.64 14.48
N THR A 333 -1.72 24.91 15.74
CA THR A 333 -1.72 26.29 16.25
C THR A 333 -0.31 26.87 16.24
N GLU A 334 0.70 26.11 16.69
CA GLU A 334 2.11 26.53 16.72
C GLU A 334 2.62 26.86 15.31
N VAL A 335 2.25 26.07 14.31
CA VAL A 335 2.58 26.38 12.90
C VAL A 335 1.97 27.72 12.46
N PHE A 336 0.72 27.99 12.78
CA PHE A 336 0.10 29.26 12.40
C PHE A 336 0.65 30.43 13.22
N LEU A 337 0.98 30.25 14.49
CA LEU A 337 1.65 31.28 15.30
C LEU A 337 2.98 31.68 14.67
N TYR A 338 3.79 30.71 14.27
CA TYR A 338 5.05 30.94 13.56
C TYR A 338 4.85 31.76 12.27
N LEU A 339 3.88 31.37 11.43
CA LEU A 339 3.59 32.08 10.19
C LEU A 339 3.17 33.53 10.42
N LEU A 340 2.38 33.77 11.48
CA LEU A 340 1.93 35.14 11.86
C LEU A 340 3.05 35.95 12.47
N GLU A 341 3.93 35.33 13.28
CA GLU A 341 5.04 36.00 13.93
C GLU A 341 6.09 36.51 12.92
N HIS A 342 6.39 35.68 11.91
CA HIS A 342 7.38 36.02 10.89
C HIS A 342 6.78 36.64 9.61
N ASP A 343 5.49 37.04 9.64
CA ASP A 343 4.73 37.64 8.52
C ASP A 343 4.91 36.83 7.21
N LEU A 344 4.90 35.49 7.31
CA LEU A 344 5.08 34.59 6.16
C LEU A 344 3.77 34.46 5.40
N HIS A 345 3.89 34.20 4.09
CA HIS A 345 2.74 34.01 3.21
C HIS A 345 1.90 32.78 3.62
N ILE A 346 0.62 32.99 3.89
CA ILE A 346 -0.33 31.92 4.19
C ILE A 346 -1.10 31.58 2.91
N ASN A 347 -1.05 30.30 2.49
CA ASN A 347 -1.81 29.84 1.35
C ASN A 347 -3.31 30.17 1.51
N SER A 348 -3.90 30.84 0.52
CA SER A 348 -5.29 31.31 0.59
C SER A 348 -6.31 30.19 0.74
N ALA A 349 -5.95 28.94 0.43
CA ALA A 349 -6.82 27.80 0.69
C ALA A 349 -7.08 27.57 2.20
N TYR A 350 -6.15 27.97 3.09
CA TYR A 350 -6.40 27.92 4.53
C TYR A 350 -7.40 29.01 4.97
N ARG A 351 -7.41 30.14 4.27
CA ARG A 351 -8.31 31.25 4.59
C ARG A 351 -9.77 30.90 4.32
N VAL A 352 -10.03 30.07 3.31
CA VAL A 352 -11.38 29.52 3.02
C VAL A 352 -11.74 28.26 3.83
N GLY A 353 -10.93 27.91 4.84
CA GLY A 353 -11.26 26.85 5.79
C GLY A 353 -10.74 25.46 5.44
N LYS A 354 -9.80 25.31 4.47
CA LYS A 354 -9.17 24.00 4.26
C LYS A 354 -8.26 23.66 5.43
N PRO A 355 -8.43 22.49 6.05
CA PRO A 355 -7.55 22.06 7.13
C PRO A 355 -6.15 21.69 6.60
N ARG A 356 -6.09 21.25 5.35
CA ARG A 356 -4.87 20.80 4.67
C ARG A 356 -4.90 21.17 3.18
N VAL A 357 -3.79 21.70 2.69
CA VAL A 357 -3.61 21.96 1.25
C VAL A 357 -3.14 20.69 0.55
N GLY A 358 -3.67 20.40 -0.63
CA GLY A 358 -3.37 19.23 -1.42
C GLY A 358 -4.01 19.29 -2.81
N CYS A 359 -4.32 18.11 -3.35
CA CYS A 359 -4.91 18.00 -4.69
C CYS A 359 -6.35 18.53 -4.73
N VAL A 360 -6.76 19.02 -5.92
CA VAL A 360 -8.14 19.50 -6.20
C VAL A 360 -9.18 18.44 -5.79
N LEU A 361 -8.94 17.19 -6.15
CA LEU A 361 -9.81 16.09 -5.78
C LEU A 361 -8.96 14.88 -5.36
N CYS A 362 -8.95 14.56 -4.07
CA CYS A 362 -8.13 13.48 -3.52
C CYS A 362 -9.01 12.38 -2.92
N PRO A 363 -8.78 11.07 -3.22
CA PRO A 363 -9.51 9.98 -2.56
C PRO A 363 -9.45 10.06 -1.03
N PHE A 364 -8.35 10.55 -0.48
CA PHE A 364 -8.09 10.73 0.95
C PHE A 364 -8.51 12.08 1.53
N GLY A 365 -9.13 12.96 0.72
CA GLY A 365 -9.76 14.19 1.21
C GLY A 365 -11.04 13.89 2.00
N SER A 366 -11.66 14.92 2.52
CA SER A 366 -12.92 14.87 3.26
C SER A 366 -14.08 15.45 2.45
N PRO A 367 -15.34 15.16 2.79
CA PRO A 367 -16.50 15.85 2.20
C PRO A 367 -16.42 17.38 2.39
N TRP A 368 -15.83 17.85 3.48
CA TRP A 368 -15.54 19.26 3.75
C TRP A 368 -14.57 19.86 2.71
N ASP A 369 -13.50 19.12 2.39
CA ASP A 369 -12.57 19.55 1.35
C ASP A 369 -13.25 19.68 -0.01
N ASP A 370 -14.10 18.71 -0.37
CA ASP A 370 -14.83 18.70 -1.64
C ASP A 370 -15.82 19.87 -1.73
N MET A 371 -16.52 20.20 -0.62
CA MET A 371 -17.39 21.36 -0.52
C MET A 371 -16.62 22.66 -0.79
N ILE A 372 -15.47 22.87 -0.13
CA ILE A 372 -14.64 24.06 -0.34
C ILE A 372 -14.19 24.15 -1.79
N VAL A 373 -13.69 23.04 -2.35
CA VAL A 373 -13.17 23.01 -3.74
C VAL A 373 -14.27 23.32 -4.73
N ASN A 374 -15.47 22.77 -4.54
CA ASN A 374 -16.58 23.03 -5.46
C ASN A 374 -17.06 24.49 -5.38
N ASN A 375 -17.05 25.11 -4.21
CA ASN A 375 -17.50 26.50 -4.05
C ASN A 375 -16.44 27.54 -4.46
N CYS A 376 -15.15 27.28 -4.18
CA CYS A 376 -14.07 28.26 -4.37
C CYS A 376 -13.22 27.99 -5.61
N TYR A 377 -13.18 26.74 -6.12
CA TYR A 377 -12.28 26.31 -7.19
C TYR A 377 -13.00 25.42 -8.21
N SER A 378 -14.27 25.69 -8.48
CA SER A 378 -15.13 24.84 -9.33
C SER A 378 -14.59 24.61 -10.75
N SER A 379 -13.97 25.63 -11.36
CA SER A 379 -13.35 25.52 -12.68
C SER A 379 -12.21 24.51 -12.72
N ASN A 380 -11.46 24.40 -11.64
CA ASN A 380 -10.36 23.41 -11.52
C ASN A 380 -10.87 22.02 -11.19
N LEU A 381 -11.98 21.91 -10.45
CA LEU A 381 -12.63 20.65 -10.09
C LEU A 381 -13.34 20.02 -11.30
N LYS A 382 -13.99 20.85 -12.12
CA LYS A 382 -14.88 20.38 -13.20
C LYS A 382 -14.28 19.32 -14.12
N PRO A 383 -13.03 19.41 -14.64
CA PRO A 383 -12.48 18.40 -15.53
C PRO A 383 -12.38 17.00 -14.89
N PHE A 384 -12.18 16.91 -13.58
CA PHE A 384 -12.12 15.68 -12.82
C PHE A 384 -13.51 15.14 -12.51
N LEU A 385 -14.42 16.04 -12.11
CA LEU A 385 -15.80 15.68 -11.81
C LEU A 385 -16.53 15.17 -13.06
N ASP A 386 -16.35 15.80 -14.22
CA ASP A 386 -16.91 15.36 -15.50
C ASP A 386 -16.49 13.91 -15.84
N ARG A 387 -15.24 13.52 -15.53
CA ARG A 387 -14.75 12.14 -15.72
C ARG A 387 -15.39 11.15 -14.78
N ILE A 388 -15.56 11.52 -13.51
CA ILE A 388 -16.29 10.68 -12.55
C ILE A 388 -17.74 10.53 -12.99
N GLU A 389 -18.40 11.60 -13.39
CA GLU A 389 -19.79 11.59 -13.85
C GLU A 389 -19.97 10.73 -15.10
N SER A 390 -19.10 10.89 -16.10
CA SER A 390 -19.13 10.07 -17.30
C SER A 390 -18.99 8.60 -16.99
N ASN A 391 -18.14 8.27 -16.02
CA ASN A 391 -17.93 6.91 -15.56
C ASN A 391 -19.15 6.33 -14.83
N VAL A 392 -19.78 7.12 -13.96
CA VAL A 392 -21.01 6.73 -13.27
C VAL A 392 -22.13 6.45 -14.27
N VAL A 393 -22.25 7.29 -15.31
CA VAL A 393 -23.26 7.12 -16.39
C VAL A 393 -22.97 5.87 -17.21
N SER A 394 -21.73 5.66 -17.65
CA SER A 394 -21.36 4.47 -18.47
C SER A 394 -21.63 3.16 -17.75
N ARG A 395 -21.49 3.17 -16.43
CA ARG A 395 -21.73 2.01 -15.55
C ARG A 395 -23.19 1.87 -15.08
N LYS A 396 -24.09 2.75 -15.53
CA LYS A 396 -25.51 2.74 -15.15
C LYS A 396 -25.73 2.74 -13.62
N ILE A 397 -24.89 3.46 -12.87
CA ILE A 397 -25.04 3.55 -11.41
C ILE A 397 -26.25 4.45 -11.12
N PRO A 398 -27.23 3.99 -10.33
CA PRO A 398 -28.36 4.81 -9.93
C PRO A 398 -27.91 5.94 -8.99
N ASN A 399 -28.70 7.02 -8.89
CA ASN A 399 -28.47 8.13 -7.96
C ASN A 399 -27.07 8.76 -8.07
N LYS A 400 -26.68 9.17 -9.29
CA LYS A 400 -25.38 9.77 -9.61
C LYS A 400 -24.90 10.81 -8.57
N LYS A 401 -25.78 11.76 -8.18
CA LYS A 401 -25.41 12.81 -7.22
C LYS A 401 -25.05 12.24 -5.86
N GLU A 402 -25.87 11.33 -5.34
CA GLU A 402 -25.63 10.65 -4.06
C GLU A 402 -24.33 9.84 -4.09
N TYR A 403 -24.08 9.07 -5.16
CA TYR A 403 -22.86 8.30 -5.34
C TYR A 403 -21.59 9.18 -5.28
N ILE A 404 -21.65 10.37 -5.84
CA ILE A 404 -20.53 11.34 -5.85
C ILE A 404 -20.42 12.03 -4.49
N ALA A 405 -21.55 12.49 -3.91
CA ALA A 405 -21.57 13.13 -2.60
C ALA A 405 -21.03 12.23 -1.49
N GLU A 406 -21.38 10.95 -1.51
CA GLU A 406 -20.87 9.93 -0.58
C GLU A 406 -19.46 9.45 -0.94
N ARG A 407 -18.83 10.02 -1.97
CA ARG A 407 -17.46 9.68 -2.40
C ARG A 407 -17.27 8.21 -2.77
N LYS A 408 -18.32 7.50 -3.16
CA LYS A 408 -18.25 6.08 -3.55
C LYS A 408 -17.32 5.81 -4.74
N TRP A 409 -17.01 6.84 -5.53
CA TRP A 409 -16.04 6.77 -6.63
C TRP A 409 -14.63 6.38 -6.16
N LYS A 410 -14.24 6.72 -4.93
CA LYS A 410 -12.93 6.38 -4.36
C LYS A 410 -12.77 4.91 -3.97
N LEU A 411 -13.88 4.18 -3.85
CA LEU A 411 -13.90 2.76 -3.50
C LEU A 411 -13.70 1.85 -4.71
N ARG A 412 -13.31 2.40 -5.83
CA ARG A 412 -13.09 1.63 -7.04
C ARG A 412 -12.03 0.53 -6.81
N GLY A 413 -12.37 -0.72 -7.10
CA GLY A 413 -11.42 -1.81 -7.23
C GLY A 413 -10.74 -1.84 -8.59
N SER A 414 -9.66 -2.62 -8.74
CA SER A 414 -8.91 -2.79 -9.99
C SER A 414 -9.82 -3.17 -11.15
N GLY A 415 -9.53 -2.68 -12.34
CA GLY A 415 -10.19 -3.04 -13.60
C GLY A 415 -11.64 -2.62 -13.76
N LYS A 416 -12.25 -1.99 -12.77
CA LYS A 416 -13.67 -1.59 -12.84
C LYS A 416 -13.94 -0.33 -13.68
N PHE A 417 -12.89 0.37 -14.09
CA PHE A 417 -13.04 1.63 -14.81
C PHE A 417 -12.88 1.52 -16.30
N SER A 418 -12.33 0.43 -16.79
CA SER A 418 -12.04 0.42 -18.19
C SER A 418 -12.98 -0.49 -18.96
N GLU A 419 -13.52 0.05 -20.03
CA GLU A 419 -13.79 -0.70 -21.23
C GLU A 419 -12.45 -1.20 -21.84
N ALA A 420 -11.39 -1.31 -21.02
CA ALA A 420 -10.07 -1.69 -21.48
C ALA A 420 -10.14 -3.01 -22.21
N LYS A 421 -9.79 -2.94 -23.48
CA LYS A 421 -9.67 -4.10 -24.38
C LYS A 421 -8.56 -5.05 -23.89
N THR A 422 -7.61 -4.52 -23.14
CA THR A 422 -6.45 -5.25 -22.61
C THR A 422 -6.85 -6.25 -21.53
N SER A 423 -6.43 -7.48 -21.70
CA SER A 423 -6.60 -8.50 -20.66
C SER A 423 -5.40 -9.44 -20.63
N VAL A 424 -5.08 -9.92 -19.44
CA VAL A 424 -4.01 -10.90 -19.19
C VAL A 424 -4.59 -12.04 -18.36
N SER A 425 -4.32 -13.27 -18.77
CA SER A 425 -4.63 -14.45 -17.97
C SER A 425 -3.42 -15.38 -17.91
N PHE A 426 -3.25 -16.03 -16.76
CA PHE A 426 -2.15 -16.95 -16.50
C PHE A 426 -2.71 -18.33 -16.20
N SER A 427 -2.02 -19.37 -16.69
CA SER A 427 -2.32 -20.78 -16.37
C SER A 427 -1.04 -21.56 -16.21
N SER A 428 -1.07 -22.59 -15.38
CA SER A 428 0.05 -23.48 -15.15
C SER A 428 -0.44 -24.93 -15.17
N SER A 429 0.33 -25.80 -15.81
CA SER A 429 0.17 -27.25 -15.79
C SER A 429 1.52 -27.89 -15.50
N SER A 430 1.57 -29.23 -15.30
CA SER A 430 2.80 -29.93 -14.91
C SER A 430 4.02 -29.63 -15.80
N ASN A 431 3.81 -29.37 -17.10
CA ASN A 431 4.92 -29.22 -18.05
C ASN A 431 5.00 -27.87 -18.73
N LYS A 432 4.08 -26.94 -18.45
CA LYS A 432 4.08 -25.62 -19.10
C LYS A 432 3.39 -24.56 -18.26
N TRP A 433 3.93 -23.35 -18.34
CA TRP A 433 3.30 -22.14 -17.86
C TRP A 433 2.91 -21.27 -19.06
N GLN A 434 1.71 -20.71 -19.05
CA GLN A 434 1.19 -19.91 -20.15
C GLN A 434 0.65 -18.56 -19.68
N ALA A 435 0.86 -17.53 -20.50
CA ALA A 435 0.24 -16.23 -20.38
C ALA A 435 -0.48 -15.89 -21.69
N ILE A 436 -1.77 -15.57 -21.60
CA ILE A 436 -2.58 -15.12 -22.75
C ILE A 436 -2.81 -13.63 -22.59
N VAL A 437 -2.38 -12.85 -23.56
CA VAL A 437 -2.49 -11.38 -23.58
C VAL A 437 -3.35 -10.98 -24.76
N LYS A 438 -4.27 -10.05 -24.53
CA LYS A 438 -5.09 -9.41 -25.56
C LYS A 438 -4.89 -7.91 -25.52
N SER A 439 -4.74 -7.28 -26.68
CA SER A 439 -4.57 -5.83 -26.86
C SER A 439 -3.48 -5.24 -25.97
N ALA A 440 -2.26 -5.79 -26.05
CA ALA A 440 -1.10 -5.28 -25.33
C ALA A 440 -0.73 -3.87 -25.77
N GLU A 441 -0.32 -3.02 -24.84
CA GLU A 441 0.17 -1.65 -25.10
C GLU A 441 1.58 -1.63 -25.71
N LYS A 442 2.37 -2.68 -25.48
CA LYS A 442 3.75 -2.82 -25.98
C LYS A 442 3.97 -4.18 -26.61
N GLU A 443 4.96 -4.25 -27.51
CA GLU A 443 5.51 -5.52 -27.96
C GLU A 443 6.22 -6.24 -26.81
N LEU A 444 6.14 -7.57 -26.77
CA LEU A 444 6.74 -8.38 -25.70
C LEU A 444 8.23 -8.11 -25.52
N PHE A 445 8.97 -8.03 -26.60
CA PHE A 445 10.42 -7.84 -26.59
C PHE A 445 10.87 -6.44 -26.15
N THR A 446 9.95 -5.50 -25.95
CA THR A 446 10.25 -4.20 -25.32
C THR A 446 10.78 -4.35 -23.91
N TRP A 447 10.19 -5.22 -23.10
CA TRP A 447 10.56 -5.45 -21.70
C TRP A 447 11.35 -6.74 -21.47
N PHE A 448 11.29 -7.67 -22.40
CA PHE A 448 11.91 -8.99 -22.28
C PHE A 448 13.44 -8.95 -22.04
N PRO A 449 14.20 -8.02 -22.65
CA PRO A 449 15.65 -7.91 -22.42
C PRO A 449 16.08 -7.70 -20.97
N VAL A 450 15.16 -7.25 -20.09
CA VAL A 450 15.47 -7.06 -18.65
C VAL A 450 15.77 -8.40 -17.94
N LEU A 451 15.17 -9.51 -18.42
CA LEU A 451 15.33 -10.83 -17.80
C LEU A 451 16.72 -11.42 -17.98
N GLY A 452 17.30 -11.26 -19.15
CA GLY A 452 18.56 -11.87 -19.53
C GLY A 452 18.79 -11.88 -21.03
N LYS A 453 19.80 -12.59 -21.47
CA LYS A 453 20.06 -12.81 -22.89
C LYS A 453 19.03 -13.79 -23.45
N TYR A 454 18.61 -13.55 -24.68
CA TYR A 454 17.68 -14.42 -25.36
C TYR A 454 17.99 -14.54 -26.86
N SER A 455 17.62 -15.66 -27.43
CA SER A 455 17.65 -15.91 -28.88
C SER A 455 16.24 -16.28 -29.35
N ILE A 456 15.89 -15.90 -30.56
CA ILE A 456 14.59 -16.21 -31.15
C ILE A 456 14.78 -16.75 -32.58
N LYS A 457 13.89 -17.67 -32.95
CA LYS A 457 13.72 -18.16 -34.34
C LYS A 457 12.26 -17.99 -34.74
N GLU A 458 12.04 -17.16 -35.73
CA GLU A 458 10.71 -16.94 -36.28
C GLU A 458 10.31 -18.09 -37.22
N LYS A 459 9.08 -18.57 -37.06
CA LYS A 459 8.39 -19.50 -37.96
C LYS A 459 7.09 -18.87 -38.42
N GLN A 460 6.47 -19.38 -39.47
CA GLN A 460 5.32 -18.75 -40.15
C GLN A 460 4.17 -18.33 -39.17
N GLU A 461 3.93 -19.08 -38.10
CA GLU A 461 2.80 -18.83 -37.20
C GLU A 461 3.22 -18.58 -35.73
N PHE A 462 4.48 -18.79 -35.38
CA PHE A 462 4.95 -18.66 -34.04
C PHE A 462 6.46 -18.36 -33.94
N ILE A 463 6.88 -17.84 -32.81
CA ILE A 463 8.29 -17.66 -32.46
C ILE A 463 8.65 -18.70 -31.41
N ILE A 464 9.78 -19.37 -31.61
CA ILE A 464 10.42 -20.17 -30.55
C ILE A 464 11.69 -19.47 -30.11
N GLY A 465 12.00 -19.55 -28.82
CA GLY A 465 13.20 -18.91 -28.31
C GLY A 465 13.77 -19.62 -27.10
N GLU A 466 14.96 -19.19 -26.77
CA GLU A 466 15.72 -19.57 -25.59
C GLU A 466 16.00 -18.33 -24.77
N LEU A 467 15.81 -18.40 -23.47
CA LEU A 467 16.10 -17.36 -22.50
C LEU A 467 17.13 -17.86 -21.49
N GLU A 468 18.27 -17.19 -21.40
CA GLU A 468 19.21 -17.40 -20.33
C GLU A 468 18.79 -16.58 -19.09
N PHE A 469 18.39 -17.29 -18.03
CA PHE A 469 18.05 -16.69 -16.77
C PHE A 469 18.88 -17.33 -15.65
N LYS A 470 19.73 -16.53 -14.99
CA LYS A 470 20.63 -16.99 -13.91
C LYS A 470 21.51 -18.19 -14.31
N HIS A 471 22.07 -18.17 -15.52
CA HIS A 471 22.94 -19.21 -16.11
C HIS A 471 22.23 -20.52 -16.50
N GLU A 472 20.91 -20.55 -16.45
CA GLU A 472 20.10 -21.66 -16.98
C GLU A 472 19.36 -21.24 -18.24
N ILE A 473 19.17 -22.16 -19.17
CA ILE A 473 18.50 -21.92 -20.44
C ILE A 473 17.07 -22.48 -20.36
N TYR A 474 16.09 -21.64 -20.70
CA TYR A 474 14.68 -21.95 -20.70
C TYR A 474 14.09 -21.79 -22.09
N HIS A 475 13.28 -22.73 -22.53
CA HIS A 475 12.65 -22.70 -23.84
C HIS A 475 11.25 -22.08 -23.75
N PHE A 476 10.95 -21.21 -24.71
CA PHE A 476 9.64 -20.59 -24.78
C PHE A 476 9.10 -20.54 -26.21
N GLU A 477 7.78 -20.43 -26.33
CA GLU A 477 7.05 -20.26 -27.58
C GLU A 477 6.10 -19.07 -27.47
N ILE A 478 5.96 -18.28 -28.54
CA ILE A 478 5.01 -17.19 -28.66
C ILE A 478 4.15 -17.43 -29.88
N ARG A 479 2.84 -17.51 -29.69
CA ARG A 479 1.86 -17.56 -30.77
C ARG A 479 1.10 -16.26 -30.82
N PHE A 480 1.07 -15.59 -31.98
CA PHE A 480 0.32 -14.39 -32.17
C PHE A 480 -1.11 -14.68 -32.56
N GLY A 481 -2.04 -13.80 -32.15
CA GLY A 481 -3.42 -13.81 -32.60
C GLY A 481 -3.55 -13.12 -33.98
N LYS A 482 -4.76 -12.68 -34.30
CA LYS A 482 -5.00 -11.90 -35.54
C LYS A 482 -4.23 -10.59 -35.57
N ASN A 483 -3.90 -10.02 -34.42
CA ASN A 483 -3.09 -8.80 -34.24
C ASN A 483 -1.83 -9.17 -33.46
N MET A 484 -0.71 -8.51 -33.77
CA MET A 484 0.56 -8.69 -33.04
C MET A 484 0.49 -8.36 -31.55
N ASN A 485 -0.50 -7.54 -31.14
CA ASN A 485 -0.75 -7.18 -29.73
C ASN A 485 -1.55 -8.25 -28.99
N ASP A 486 -2.02 -9.28 -29.69
CA ASP A 486 -2.67 -10.45 -29.09
C ASP A 486 -1.71 -11.61 -29.20
N PHE A 487 -1.29 -12.19 -28.10
CA PHE A 487 -0.36 -13.30 -28.11
C PHE A 487 -0.55 -14.26 -26.94
N THR A 488 -0.09 -15.48 -27.15
CA THR A 488 0.07 -16.49 -26.10
C THR A 488 1.55 -16.78 -25.93
N PHE A 489 2.06 -16.53 -24.75
CA PHE A 489 3.42 -16.89 -24.35
C PHE A 489 3.38 -18.21 -23.58
N THR A 490 4.20 -19.18 -23.97
CA THR A 490 4.32 -20.47 -23.32
C THR A 490 5.77 -20.67 -22.88
N LEU A 491 5.99 -20.93 -21.59
CA LEU A 491 7.26 -21.39 -21.04
C LEU A 491 7.17 -22.90 -20.84
N TYR A 492 8.13 -23.62 -21.39
CA TYR A 492 8.33 -25.04 -21.16
C TYR A 492 9.27 -25.25 -19.96
N ASP A 493 9.26 -26.42 -19.35
CA ASP A 493 10.11 -26.74 -18.19
C ASP A 493 9.95 -25.73 -17.03
N ASN A 494 8.72 -25.57 -16.57
CA ASN A 494 8.25 -24.48 -15.71
C ASN A 494 8.62 -24.57 -14.23
N ASN A 495 9.62 -25.36 -13.85
CA ASN A 495 9.95 -25.60 -12.44
C ASN A 495 10.59 -24.39 -11.72
N ASN A 496 11.04 -23.38 -12.46
CA ASN A 496 11.63 -22.19 -11.86
C ASN A 496 10.56 -21.14 -11.47
N ILE A 497 10.20 -21.12 -10.20
CA ILE A 497 9.19 -20.22 -9.63
C ILE A 497 9.61 -18.75 -9.81
N GLN A 498 10.90 -18.45 -9.62
CA GLN A 498 11.42 -17.09 -9.73
C GLN A 498 11.34 -16.58 -11.16
N LEU A 499 11.64 -17.43 -12.16
CA LEU A 499 11.47 -17.04 -13.56
C LEU A 499 9.99 -16.76 -13.88
N ARG A 500 9.07 -17.61 -13.45
CA ARG A 500 7.61 -17.38 -13.61
C ARG A 500 7.15 -16.08 -12.95
N TYR A 501 7.67 -15.76 -11.77
CA TYR A 501 7.39 -14.52 -11.06
C TYR A 501 7.80 -13.29 -11.88
N TYR A 502 9.01 -13.27 -12.45
CA TYR A 502 9.46 -12.14 -13.26
C TYR A 502 8.81 -12.09 -14.65
N LEU A 503 8.53 -13.26 -15.26
CA LEU A 503 7.77 -13.33 -16.50
C LEU A 503 6.36 -12.73 -16.34
N ARG A 504 5.66 -13.02 -15.25
CA ARG A 504 4.37 -12.34 -14.95
C ARG A 504 4.50 -10.83 -14.98
N ARG A 505 5.56 -10.28 -14.42
CA ARG A 505 5.80 -8.83 -14.39
C ARG A 505 6.13 -8.26 -15.75
N ILE A 506 6.91 -8.97 -16.54
CA ILE A 506 7.19 -8.60 -17.93
C ILE A 506 5.88 -8.59 -18.75
N ILE A 507 5.09 -9.62 -18.65
CA ILE A 507 3.79 -9.73 -19.33
C ILE A 507 2.86 -8.59 -18.90
N ASN A 508 2.78 -8.28 -17.62
CA ASN A 508 1.99 -7.16 -17.12
C ASN A 508 2.50 -5.81 -17.65
N LYS A 509 3.82 -5.59 -17.69
CA LYS A 509 4.39 -4.38 -18.29
C LYS A 509 4.11 -4.32 -19.80
N THR A 510 4.23 -5.42 -20.50
CA THR A 510 3.90 -5.52 -21.92
C THR A 510 2.44 -5.15 -22.15
N ALA A 511 1.53 -5.67 -21.35
CA ALA A 511 0.10 -5.43 -21.50
C ALA A 511 -0.32 -4.00 -21.13
N TYR A 512 0.23 -3.41 -20.07
CA TYR A 512 -0.32 -2.19 -19.47
C TYR A 512 0.63 -0.98 -19.41
N CYS A 513 1.85 -1.05 -19.97
CA CYS A 513 2.80 0.05 -19.89
C CYS A 513 2.39 1.26 -20.76
N ILE A 514 2.13 2.38 -20.12
CA ILE A 514 1.77 3.67 -20.74
C ILE A 514 2.89 4.72 -20.64
N ASN A 515 4.12 4.30 -20.38
CA ASN A 515 5.30 5.16 -20.25
C ASN A 515 5.21 6.16 -19.08
N CYS A 516 4.67 5.74 -17.94
CA CYS A 516 4.48 6.60 -16.78
C CYS A 516 5.76 6.91 -15.97
N GLU A 517 6.92 6.41 -16.39
CA GLU A 517 8.26 6.64 -15.83
C GLU A 517 8.50 6.14 -14.39
N ALA A 518 7.46 5.67 -13.70
CA ALA A 518 7.58 5.34 -12.28
C ALA A 518 8.63 4.25 -11.96
N CYS A 519 8.85 3.29 -12.86
CA CYS A 519 9.81 2.20 -12.66
C CYS A 519 11.24 2.54 -13.10
N GLU A 520 11.46 3.65 -13.82
CA GLU A 520 12.78 4.12 -14.26
C GLU A 520 13.70 4.38 -13.07
N LEU A 521 13.13 4.90 -11.99
CA LEU A 521 13.83 5.25 -10.76
C LEU A 521 14.51 4.06 -10.07
N GLU A 522 14.01 2.86 -10.29
CA GLU A 522 14.54 1.66 -9.66
C GLU A 522 15.78 1.12 -10.39
N CYS A 523 16.12 1.64 -11.59
CA CYS A 523 17.28 1.20 -12.34
C CYS A 523 18.57 1.75 -11.69
N PRO A 524 19.42 0.91 -11.08
CA PRO A 524 20.61 1.39 -10.37
C PRO A 524 21.74 1.88 -11.30
N THR A 525 21.71 1.47 -12.57
CA THR A 525 22.73 1.79 -13.56
C THR A 525 22.29 2.84 -14.57
N GLY A 526 21.02 3.32 -14.48
CA GLY A 526 20.47 4.23 -15.50
C GLY A 526 20.25 3.58 -16.88
N ALA A 527 20.24 2.26 -16.94
CA ALA A 527 20.05 1.51 -18.19
C ALA A 527 18.63 1.64 -18.77
N LEU A 528 17.64 2.00 -17.95
CA LEU A 528 16.24 2.08 -18.31
C LEU A 528 15.81 3.53 -18.50
N SER A 529 15.31 3.86 -19.68
CA SER A 529 14.53 5.06 -19.94
C SER A 529 13.14 4.66 -20.45
N VAL A 530 12.10 5.32 -19.97
CA VAL A 530 10.72 4.92 -20.24
C VAL A 530 9.99 5.95 -21.11
N TYR A 531 10.31 7.22 -21.00
CA TYR A 531 9.69 8.28 -21.78
C TYR A 531 10.65 8.83 -22.84
N PRO A 532 10.19 9.15 -24.05
CA PRO A 532 8.84 8.94 -24.61
C PRO A 532 8.59 7.49 -25.04
N LYS A 533 9.63 6.69 -25.14
CA LYS A 533 9.61 5.26 -25.51
C LYS A 533 10.50 4.48 -24.56
N VAL A 534 10.03 3.28 -24.21
CA VAL A 534 10.84 2.37 -23.41
C VAL A 534 12.12 2.00 -24.17
N ASN A 535 13.25 2.28 -23.57
CA ASN A 535 14.57 1.93 -24.07
C ASN A 535 15.39 1.31 -22.94
N ILE A 536 16.00 0.16 -23.20
CA ILE A 536 16.86 -0.55 -22.27
C ILE A 536 18.24 -0.63 -22.90
N ASP A 537 19.17 0.13 -22.34
CA ASP A 537 20.59 0.10 -22.72
C ASP A 537 21.19 -1.25 -22.29
N LYS A 538 21.48 -2.09 -23.29
CA LYS A 538 21.96 -3.46 -23.06
C LYS A 538 23.35 -3.50 -22.43
N ASP A 539 24.17 -2.48 -22.66
CA ASP A 539 25.53 -2.42 -22.13
C ASP A 539 25.55 -1.99 -20.67
N LYS A 540 24.56 -1.20 -20.25
CA LYS A 540 24.40 -0.75 -18.87
C LYS A 540 23.49 -1.67 -18.02
N CYS A 541 22.65 -2.49 -18.65
CA CYS A 541 21.71 -3.35 -17.94
C CYS A 541 22.42 -4.55 -17.32
N VAL A 542 22.44 -4.62 -16.02
CA VAL A 542 23.04 -5.73 -15.24
C VAL A 542 22.02 -6.80 -14.81
N HIS A 543 20.85 -6.83 -15.42
CA HIS A 543 19.78 -7.79 -15.16
C HIS A 543 19.42 -7.94 -13.68
N CYS A 544 19.49 -6.85 -12.89
CA CYS A 544 19.19 -6.83 -11.46
C CYS A 544 17.68 -6.94 -11.13
N LEU A 545 16.83 -6.86 -12.13
CA LEU A 545 15.36 -7.01 -12.07
C LEU A 545 14.61 -5.98 -11.20
N LYS A 546 15.29 -4.98 -10.61
CA LYS A 546 14.67 -4.00 -9.71
C LYS A 546 13.56 -3.18 -10.38
N CYS A 547 13.67 -2.88 -11.67
CA CYS A 547 12.61 -2.21 -12.43
C CYS A 547 11.31 -3.03 -12.54
N LEU A 548 11.36 -4.34 -12.31
CA LEU A 548 10.20 -5.23 -12.22
C LEU A 548 9.64 -5.33 -10.79
N GLU A 549 10.37 -4.87 -9.78
CA GLU A 549 9.98 -4.93 -8.37
C GLU A 549 9.36 -3.63 -7.85
N TYR A 550 9.29 -2.60 -8.68
CA TYR A 550 8.77 -1.29 -8.29
C TYR A 550 7.37 -1.34 -7.68
N HIS A 551 6.52 -2.27 -8.12
CA HIS A 551 5.16 -2.42 -7.63
C HIS A 551 4.77 -3.90 -7.54
N ASN A 552 3.71 -4.22 -6.78
CA ASN A 552 3.26 -5.58 -6.49
C ASN A 552 3.19 -6.50 -7.72
N VAL A 553 2.62 -6.00 -8.82
CA VAL A 553 2.52 -6.77 -10.09
C VAL A 553 3.56 -6.32 -11.13
N GLY A 554 4.61 -5.64 -10.70
CA GLY A 554 5.68 -5.12 -11.57
C GLY A 554 5.38 -3.77 -12.22
N CYS A 555 4.15 -3.28 -12.16
CA CYS A 555 3.71 -2.04 -12.80
C CYS A 555 2.52 -1.43 -12.05
N ILE A 556 2.63 -0.16 -11.65
CA ILE A 556 1.55 0.55 -10.94
C ILE A 556 0.29 0.71 -11.79
N VAL A 557 0.44 0.83 -13.11
CA VAL A 557 -0.69 0.90 -14.03
C VAL A 557 -1.37 -0.45 -14.13
N ALA A 558 -0.62 -1.54 -14.27
CA ALA A 558 -1.15 -2.89 -14.29
C ALA A 558 -1.96 -3.19 -13.02
N ASP A 559 -1.45 -2.83 -11.85
CA ASP A 559 -2.16 -3.00 -10.57
C ASP A 559 -3.53 -2.30 -10.55
N SER A 560 -3.59 -1.12 -11.13
CA SER A 560 -4.83 -0.35 -11.25
C SER A 560 -5.80 -0.89 -12.32
N MET A 561 -5.30 -1.62 -13.32
CA MET A 561 -6.06 -2.03 -14.51
C MET A 561 -6.42 -3.52 -14.54
N ILE A 562 -5.65 -4.38 -13.87
CA ILE A 562 -5.92 -5.81 -13.82
C ILE A 562 -7.30 -6.05 -13.21
N LYS A 563 -8.15 -6.75 -13.96
CA LYS A 563 -9.45 -7.16 -13.43
C LYS A 563 -9.24 -8.23 -12.37
N PRO A 564 -9.88 -8.12 -11.20
CA PRO A 564 -9.89 -9.24 -10.25
C PRO A 564 -10.36 -10.50 -10.98
N THR A 565 -9.68 -11.61 -10.76
CA THR A 565 -10.09 -12.89 -11.31
C THR A 565 -11.43 -13.23 -10.65
N THR A 566 -12.53 -12.94 -11.31
CA THR A 566 -13.83 -13.45 -10.90
C THR A 566 -13.79 -14.95 -11.17
N ILE A 567 -13.86 -15.74 -10.13
CA ILE A 567 -14.06 -17.19 -10.26
C ILE A 567 -15.34 -17.34 -11.07
N LYS A 568 -15.23 -17.84 -12.32
CA LYS A 568 -16.43 -18.06 -13.15
C LYS A 568 -17.21 -19.20 -12.51
N LEU A 569 -18.34 -18.89 -11.91
CA LEU A 569 -19.29 -19.87 -11.38
C LEU A 569 -19.63 -20.97 -12.38
N SER A 570 -19.56 -20.69 -13.68
CA SER A 570 -19.84 -21.66 -14.76
C SER A 570 -18.90 -22.88 -14.80
N ASN A 571 -17.70 -22.81 -14.21
CA ASN A 571 -16.75 -23.93 -14.17
C ASN A 571 -16.77 -24.66 -12.83
N MET A 572 -17.58 -24.24 -11.87
CA MET A 572 -17.70 -24.86 -10.57
C MET A 572 -18.63 -26.07 -10.63
N LYS A 573 -18.23 -27.19 -10.05
CA LYS A 573 -19.04 -28.41 -9.91
C LYS A 573 -19.34 -28.63 -8.43
N ILE A 574 -20.36 -27.98 -7.86
CA ILE A 574 -20.76 -28.19 -6.46
C ILE A 574 -21.41 -29.57 -6.23
N SER A 575 -21.92 -30.21 -7.29
CA SER A 575 -22.53 -31.54 -7.25
C SER A 575 -21.54 -32.70 -7.04
N LYS A 576 -20.23 -32.43 -7.19
CA LYS A 576 -19.19 -33.49 -7.05
C LYS A 576 -19.09 -34.09 -5.63
N TYR A 577 -19.59 -33.37 -4.62
CA TYR A 577 -19.58 -33.84 -3.24
C TYR A 577 -20.83 -34.65 -2.85
N GLY A 578 -21.86 -34.70 -3.71
CA GLY A 578 -23.13 -35.31 -3.39
C GLY A 578 -23.76 -34.67 -2.14
N THR A 579 -24.04 -35.50 -1.13
CA THR A 579 -24.53 -35.08 0.19
C THR A 579 -23.51 -35.33 1.32
N PHE A 580 -22.30 -35.75 1.01
CA PHE A 580 -21.32 -36.23 1.97
C PHE A 580 -20.18 -35.19 2.14
N GLY A 581 -19.91 -34.83 3.39
CA GLY A 581 -18.74 -34.02 3.77
C GLY A 581 -17.45 -34.84 3.83
N ILE A 582 -16.32 -34.15 4.07
CA ILE A 582 -15.06 -34.82 4.44
C ILE A 582 -15.12 -35.18 5.94
N HIS A 583 -14.79 -36.41 6.27
CA HIS A 583 -14.80 -36.91 7.65
C HIS A 583 -13.37 -37.15 8.13
N GLN A 584 -13.08 -36.79 9.37
CA GLN A 584 -11.76 -37.03 9.98
C GLN A 584 -11.37 -38.53 9.91
N GLU A 585 -12.26 -39.41 10.32
CA GLU A 585 -12.01 -40.86 10.31
C GLU A 585 -11.61 -41.36 8.92
N TRP A 586 -12.21 -40.80 7.83
CA TRP A 586 -11.87 -41.20 6.48
C TRP A 586 -10.48 -40.74 6.07
N VAL A 587 -10.12 -39.53 6.46
CA VAL A 587 -8.80 -38.95 6.20
C VAL A 587 -7.73 -39.70 6.98
N ASP A 588 -7.96 -39.98 8.26
CA ASP A 588 -7.02 -40.71 9.10
C ASP A 588 -6.74 -42.11 8.57
N GLN A 589 -7.77 -42.86 8.17
CA GLN A 589 -7.60 -44.18 7.58
C GLN A 589 -6.89 -44.11 6.23
N TYR A 590 -7.27 -43.18 5.35
CA TYR A 590 -6.61 -43.01 4.05
C TYR A 590 -5.13 -42.67 4.24
N LEU A 591 -4.77 -41.75 5.14
CA LEU A 591 -3.36 -41.36 5.35
C LEU A 591 -2.56 -42.43 6.11
N THR A 592 -3.22 -43.40 6.76
CA THR A 592 -2.56 -44.51 7.42
C THR A 592 -2.19 -45.62 6.40
N ASP A 593 -3.04 -45.86 5.42
CA ASP A 593 -2.83 -46.85 4.37
C ASP A 593 -3.26 -46.31 3.00
N THR A 594 -2.38 -45.56 2.37
CA THR A 594 -2.66 -44.89 1.10
C THR A 594 -2.70 -45.85 -0.10
N ASP A 595 -2.04 -47.01 -0.03
CA ASP A 595 -1.87 -47.89 -1.15
C ASP A 595 -3.07 -48.82 -1.33
N SER A 596 -3.58 -49.40 -0.22
CA SER A 596 -4.66 -50.37 -0.28
C SER A 596 -6.05 -49.79 -0.06
N PHE A 597 -6.17 -48.55 0.48
CA PHE A 597 -7.44 -47.92 0.87
C PHE A 597 -8.50 -47.93 -0.24
N TRP A 598 -8.14 -47.70 -1.48
CA TRP A 598 -9.13 -47.67 -2.55
C TRP A 598 -9.62 -49.05 -2.96
N GLU A 599 -8.92 -50.12 -2.60
CA GLU A 599 -9.29 -51.52 -2.86
C GLU A 599 -10.10 -52.11 -1.72
N ASP A 600 -9.75 -51.77 -0.46
CA ASP A 600 -10.43 -52.24 0.73
C ASP A 600 -10.71 -51.05 1.69
N ASN A 601 -11.94 -50.54 1.63
CA ASN A 601 -12.40 -49.48 2.50
C ASN A 601 -13.85 -49.69 2.95
N PHE A 602 -14.23 -49.04 4.05
CA PHE A 602 -15.56 -49.17 4.66
C PHE A 602 -16.60 -48.18 4.08
N LEU A 603 -16.22 -47.41 3.03
CA LEU A 603 -17.08 -46.39 2.45
C LEU A 603 -18.12 -46.98 1.50
N GLY A 604 -19.33 -46.42 1.53
CA GLY A 604 -20.37 -46.74 0.57
C GLY A 604 -20.07 -46.27 -0.85
N VAL A 605 -20.66 -46.92 -1.83
CA VAL A 605 -20.44 -46.65 -3.28
C VAL A 605 -20.59 -45.17 -3.66
N LYS A 606 -21.47 -44.40 -2.99
CA LYS A 606 -21.66 -42.95 -3.21
C LYS A 606 -20.70 -42.07 -2.39
N GLN A 607 -20.11 -42.59 -1.32
CA GLN A 607 -19.17 -41.88 -0.45
C GLN A 607 -17.78 -41.83 -1.11
N VAL A 608 -17.31 -42.89 -1.75
CA VAL A 608 -15.99 -42.91 -2.39
C VAL A 608 -15.77 -41.80 -3.42
N PRO A 609 -16.67 -41.53 -4.39
CA PRO A 609 -16.50 -40.40 -5.31
C PRO A 609 -16.51 -39.04 -4.60
N SER A 610 -17.36 -38.88 -3.59
CA SER A 610 -17.41 -37.64 -2.77
C SER A 610 -16.11 -37.42 -2.02
N PHE A 611 -15.61 -38.45 -1.33
CA PHE A 611 -14.35 -38.37 -0.59
C PHE A 611 -13.15 -38.05 -1.52
N LYS A 612 -13.06 -38.75 -2.69
CA LYS A 612 -12.06 -38.39 -3.70
C LYS A 612 -12.15 -36.93 -4.15
N ALA A 613 -13.35 -36.38 -4.30
CA ALA A 613 -13.53 -34.97 -4.66
C ALA A 613 -13.00 -34.03 -3.57
N TRP A 614 -13.25 -34.32 -2.30
CA TRP A 614 -12.72 -33.55 -1.17
C TRP A 614 -11.20 -33.64 -1.08
N LEU A 615 -10.61 -34.87 -1.20
CA LEU A 615 -9.15 -35.04 -1.17
C LEU A 615 -8.44 -34.31 -2.31
N LYS A 616 -9.06 -34.26 -3.52
CA LYS A 616 -8.53 -33.49 -4.64
C LYS A 616 -8.53 -31.99 -4.36
N ASP A 617 -9.64 -31.47 -3.84
CA ASP A 617 -9.72 -30.05 -3.47
C ASP A 617 -8.81 -29.69 -2.30
N ALA A 618 -8.57 -30.64 -1.39
CA ALA A 618 -7.57 -30.52 -0.34
C ALA A 618 -6.12 -30.67 -0.85
N GLU A 619 -5.92 -30.92 -2.15
CA GLU A 619 -4.61 -31.19 -2.78
C GLU A 619 -3.87 -32.42 -2.24
N ILE A 620 -4.55 -33.33 -1.54
CA ILE A 620 -3.95 -34.55 -1.00
C ILE A 620 -3.71 -35.58 -2.12
N ILE A 621 -4.65 -35.69 -3.07
CA ILE A 621 -4.53 -36.59 -4.23
C ILE A 621 -4.65 -35.83 -5.55
N ASP A 622 -4.03 -36.38 -6.59
CA ASP A 622 -4.12 -35.91 -7.96
C ASP A 622 -5.37 -36.45 -8.70
N GLU A 623 -5.52 -36.09 -9.99
CA GLU A 623 -6.61 -36.57 -10.85
C GLU A 623 -6.66 -38.10 -10.99
N LYS A 624 -5.54 -38.80 -10.79
CA LYS A 624 -5.42 -40.23 -10.84
C LYS A 624 -5.58 -40.93 -9.49
N SER A 625 -6.00 -40.18 -8.47
CA SER A 625 -6.12 -40.61 -7.08
C SER A 625 -4.80 -41.07 -6.42
N LYS A 626 -3.65 -40.55 -6.90
CA LYS A 626 -2.34 -40.76 -6.29
C LYS A 626 -2.00 -39.59 -5.36
N LEU A 627 -1.19 -39.83 -4.34
CA LEU A 627 -0.69 -38.76 -3.47
C LEU A 627 0.02 -37.68 -4.29
N THR A 628 -0.25 -36.45 -3.93
CA THR A 628 0.53 -35.27 -4.38
C THR A 628 1.74 -35.08 -3.46
N PRO A 629 2.73 -34.24 -3.80
CA PRO A 629 3.80 -33.85 -2.88
C PRO A 629 3.29 -33.21 -1.57
N PHE A 630 2.12 -32.59 -1.59
CA PHE A 630 1.43 -32.12 -0.38
C PHE A 630 0.81 -33.31 0.39
N GLY A 631 0.20 -34.24 -0.33
CA GLY A 631 -0.35 -35.47 0.29
C GLY A 631 0.70 -36.31 1.01
N GLU A 632 1.92 -36.41 0.45
CA GLU A 632 3.04 -37.06 1.11
C GLU A 632 3.38 -36.41 2.46
N LEU A 633 3.41 -35.07 2.51
CA LEU A 633 3.59 -34.32 3.75
C LEU A 633 2.42 -34.52 4.72
N CYS A 634 1.19 -34.62 4.22
CA CYS A 634 0.03 -34.90 5.08
C CYS A 634 0.15 -36.24 5.83
N VAL A 635 0.76 -37.28 5.22
CA VAL A 635 1.03 -38.56 5.88
C VAL A 635 1.98 -38.40 7.07
N GLU A 636 3.00 -37.56 6.93
CA GLU A 636 3.96 -37.24 8.00
C GLU A 636 3.28 -36.42 9.11
N ILE A 637 2.61 -35.34 8.72
CA ILE A 637 1.95 -34.41 9.65
C ILE A 637 0.84 -35.08 10.44
N ASN A 638 0.06 -35.99 9.84
CA ASN A 638 -1.03 -36.69 10.52
C ASN A 638 -0.56 -37.50 11.74
N ARG A 639 0.67 -38.01 11.70
CA ARG A 639 1.27 -38.75 12.81
C ARG A 639 1.71 -37.87 13.97
N GLU A 640 2.04 -36.61 13.70
CA GLU A 640 2.68 -35.72 14.67
C GLU A 640 1.76 -34.59 15.15
N ASN A 641 0.96 -34.03 14.27
CA ASN A 641 0.14 -32.84 14.54
C ASN A 641 -1.14 -32.80 13.71
N THR A 642 -2.18 -33.48 14.20
CA THR A 642 -3.48 -33.51 13.51
C THR A 642 -4.12 -32.12 13.38
N THR A 643 -3.89 -31.21 14.31
CA THR A 643 -4.43 -29.83 14.23
C THR A 643 -3.84 -29.11 13.04
N LEU A 644 -2.52 -29.12 12.87
CA LEU A 644 -1.85 -28.53 11.71
C LEU A 644 -2.34 -29.15 10.39
N LEU A 645 -2.52 -30.46 10.34
CA LEU A 645 -3.07 -31.13 9.15
C LEU A 645 -4.41 -30.50 8.75
N TRP A 646 -5.33 -30.31 9.70
CA TRP A 646 -6.66 -29.80 9.39
C TRP A 646 -6.65 -28.29 9.12
N GLU A 647 -5.74 -27.53 9.68
CA GLU A 647 -5.49 -26.14 9.29
C GLU A 647 -5.10 -26.05 7.80
N LEU A 648 -4.16 -26.88 7.36
CA LEU A 648 -3.69 -26.94 5.97
C LEU A 648 -4.77 -27.44 5.00
N ILE A 649 -5.53 -28.47 5.39
CA ILE A 649 -6.68 -28.96 4.63
C ILE A 649 -7.70 -27.84 4.46
N HIS A 650 -8.04 -27.12 5.54
CA HIS A 650 -9.00 -26.01 5.48
C HIS A 650 -8.52 -24.89 4.54
N ILE A 651 -7.25 -24.53 4.57
CA ILE A 651 -6.67 -23.55 3.63
C ILE A 651 -6.90 -24.03 2.20
N ASN A 652 -6.50 -25.25 1.85
CA ASN A 652 -6.63 -25.77 0.49
C ASN A 652 -8.09 -25.84 0.05
N LEU A 653 -8.99 -26.28 0.90
CA LEU A 653 -10.42 -26.28 0.62
C LEU A 653 -10.99 -24.88 0.42
N ALA A 654 -10.53 -23.88 1.16
CA ALA A 654 -10.96 -22.49 0.99
C ALA A 654 -10.57 -21.92 -0.39
N TYR A 655 -9.46 -22.37 -0.98
CA TYR A 655 -9.02 -21.97 -2.32
C TYR A 655 -9.65 -22.81 -3.44
N ASN A 656 -9.80 -24.10 -3.26
CA ASN A 656 -10.11 -25.04 -4.35
C ASN A 656 -11.55 -25.55 -4.35
N SER A 657 -12.18 -25.63 -3.16
CA SER A 657 -13.57 -26.06 -3.06
C SER A 657 -14.53 -24.87 -3.27
N PRO A 658 -15.43 -24.94 -4.26
CA PRO A 658 -16.45 -23.92 -4.46
C PRO A 658 -17.32 -23.66 -3.24
N LEU A 659 -17.59 -24.71 -2.44
CA LEU A 659 -18.40 -24.60 -1.23
C LEU A 659 -17.67 -23.92 -0.08
N MET A 660 -16.44 -24.36 0.21
CA MET A 660 -15.64 -23.81 1.29
C MET A 660 -15.20 -22.39 0.96
N GLY A 661 -14.82 -22.10 -0.29
CA GLY A 661 -14.49 -20.74 -0.73
C GLY A 661 -15.67 -19.79 -0.63
N TRP A 662 -16.88 -20.23 -1.04
CA TRP A 662 -18.09 -19.47 -0.84
C TRP A 662 -18.37 -19.21 0.65
N PHE A 663 -18.34 -20.25 1.48
CA PHE A 663 -18.55 -20.11 2.91
C PHE A 663 -17.58 -19.13 3.56
N SER A 664 -16.29 -19.30 3.29
CA SER A 664 -15.23 -18.47 3.85
C SER A 664 -15.35 -16.99 3.45
N SER A 665 -15.86 -16.70 2.24
CA SER A 665 -16.01 -15.32 1.74
C SER A 665 -17.36 -14.69 2.11
N SER A 666 -18.42 -15.48 2.28
CA SER A 666 -19.81 -14.98 2.42
C SER A 666 -20.33 -14.98 3.86
N VAL A 667 -19.84 -15.89 4.71
CA VAL A 667 -20.26 -15.97 6.11
C VAL A 667 -19.24 -15.23 6.99
N GLY A 668 -19.67 -14.13 7.61
CA GLY A 668 -18.82 -13.31 8.48
C GLY A 668 -18.52 -13.98 9.82
N PHE A 669 -17.40 -13.56 10.45
CA PHE A 669 -17.09 -14.00 11.81
C PHE A 669 -18.02 -13.34 12.83
N ASN A 670 -18.25 -14.03 13.96
CA ASN A 670 -19.19 -13.67 15.02
C ASN A 670 -20.66 -13.58 14.53
N THR A 671 -20.96 -14.22 13.40
CA THR A 671 -22.31 -14.29 12.86
C THR A 671 -22.95 -15.59 13.28
N GLU A 672 -24.10 -15.49 13.95
CA GLU A 672 -24.94 -16.64 14.26
C GLU A 672 -25.73 -17.02 13.00
N ILE A 673 -25.73 -18.29 12.64
CA ILE A 673 -26.38 -18.79 11.44
C ILE A 673 -27.02 -20.15 11.69
N GLY A 674 -28.29 -20.24 11.35
CA GLY A 674 -29.00 -21.53 11.36
C GLY A 674 -28.85 -22.25 10.01
N ARG A 675 -29.23 -23.53 9.99
CA ARG A 675 -29.21 -24.32 8.75
C ARG A 675 -30.03 -23.66 7.63
N LYS A 676 -31.20 -23.11 7.96
CA LYS A 676 -32.10 -22.47 6.99
C LYS A 676 -31.51 -21.18 6.41
N ASP A 677 -30.78 -20.43 7.24
CA ASP A 677 -30.11 -19.20 6.80
C ASP A 677 -28.95 -19.51 5.84
N LEU A 678 -28.20 -20.58 6.13
CA LEU A 678 -27.14 -21.07 5.26
C LEU A 678 -27.69 -21.54 3.91
N ASP A 679 -28.82 -22.30 3.90
CA ASP A 679 -29.50 -22.71 2.67
C ASP A 679 -29.96 -21.48 1.85
N LYS A 680 -30.51 -20.47 2.51
CA LYS A 680 -30.96 -19.23 1.86
C LYS A 680 -29.79 -18.45 1.24
N LEU A 681 -28.69 -18.24 1.97
CA LEU A 681 -27.49 -17.58 1.47
C LEU A 681 -26.88 -18.34 0.29
N ALA A 682 -26.86 -19.67 0.34
CA ALA A 682 -26.35 -20.49 -0.75
C ALA A 682 -27.24 -20.39 -1.99
N LEU A 683 -28.57 -20.39 -1.81
CA LEU A 683 -29.52 -20.19 -2.90
C LEU A 683 -29.31 -18.83 -3.56
N GLU A 684 -29.22 -17.74 -2.80
CA GLU A 684 -28.98 -16.39 -3.34
C GLU A 684 -27.68 -16.32 -4.17
N TYR A 685 -26.64 -17.05 -3.77
CA TYR A 685 -25.35 -17.04 -4.45
C TYR A 685 -25.29 -17.95 -5.69
N PHE A 686 -25.87 -19.16 -5.60
CA PHE A 686 -25.69 -20.20 -6.62
C PHE A 686 -26.90 -20.39 -7.57
N GLN A 687 -28.08 -19.83 -7.28
CA GLN A 687 -29.33 -20.07 -8.03
C GLN A 687 -29.27 -19.75 -9.53
N GLN A 688 -28.41 -18.82 -9.94
CA GLN A 688 -28.25 -18.49 -11.36
C GLN A 688 -27.53 -19.58 -12.16
N THR A 689 -26.86 -20.52 -11.47
CA THR A 689 -25.99 -21.52 -12.09
C THR A 689 -26.47 -22.94 -11.84
N PHE A 690 -27.09 -23.21 -10.69
CA PHE A 690 -27.47 -24.56 -10.26
C PHE A 690 -28.93 -24.64 -9.84
N LYS A 691 -29.48 -25.86 -9.93
CA LYS A 691 -30.83 -26.16 -9.42
C LYS A 691 -30.86 -26.15 -7.89
N GLU A 692 -31.95 -25.74 -7.31
CA GLU A 692 -32.15 -25.67 -5.86
C GLU A 692 -31.81 -26.98 -5.13
N THR A 693 -32.24 -28.11 -5.66
CA THR A 693 -31.92 -29.43 -5.09
C THR A 693 -30.42 -29.72 -5.05
N THR A 694 -29.67 -29.29 -6.09
CA THR A 694 -28.20 -29.43 -6.13
C THR A 694 -27.55 -28.57 -5.08
N ILE A 695 -28.05 -27.35 -4.89
CA ILE A 695 -27.56 -26.42 -3.87
C ILE A 695 -27.81 -26.96 -2.48
N THR A 696 -29.02 -27.45 -2.20
CA THR A 696 -29.36 -28.03 -0.89
C THR A 696 -28.49 -29.24 -0.53
N TYR A 697 -28.22 -30.13 -1.52
CA TYR A 697 -27.31 -31.28 -1.30
C TYR A 697 -25.88 -30.83 -1.06
N ALA A 698 -25.40 -29.82 -1.78
CA ALA A 698 -24.07 -29.25 -1.56
C ALA A 698 -23.94 -28.61 -0.17
N VAL A 699 -24.94 -27.84 0.28
CA VAL A 699 -24.95 -27.30 1.64
C VAL A 699 -25.02 -28.42 2.68
N GLN A 700 -25.69 -29.52 2.41
CA GLN A 700 -25.67 -30.68 3.30
C GLN A 700 -24.26 -31.28 3.41
N ALA A 701 -23.56 -31.42 2.30
CA ALA A 701 -22.17 -31.89 2.31
C ALA A 701 -21.25 -30.94 3.09
N LEU A 702 -21.41 -29.61 2.95
CA LEU A 702 -20.68 -28.63 3.72
C LEU A 702 -20.93 -28.74 5.24
N VAL A 703 -22.17 -28.85 5.67
CA VAL A 703 -22.52 -29.03 7.10
C VAL A 703 -21.98 -30.34 7.64
N GLN A 704 -21.99 -31.41 6.86
CA GLN A 704 -21.36 -32.67 7.26
C GLN A 704 -19.85 -32.52 7.42
N THR A 705 -19.19 -31.74 6.54
CA THR A 705 -17.78 -31.42 6.70
C THR A 705 -17.51 -30.80 8.07
N PHE A 706 -18.27 -29.77 8.44
CA PHE A 706 -18.12 -29.15 9.75
C PHE A 706 -18.42 -30.07 10.94
N LYS A 707 -19.39 -30.93 10.79
CA LYS A 707 -19.83 -31.85 11.85
C LYS A 707 -18.84 -32.98 12.10
N TYR A 708 -18.19 -33.49 11.06
CA TYR A 708 -17.40 -34.71 11.11
C TYR A 708 -15.91 -34.48 10.89
N SER A 709 -15.46 -33.23 10.87
CA SER A 709 -14.05 -32.88 10.85
C SER A 709 -13.72 -31.79 11.86
N PRO A 710 -12.45 -31.63 12.25
CA PRO A 710 -11.97 -30.59 13.14
C PRO A 710 -12.24 -29.16 12.65
N ILE A 711 -12.54 -28.97 11.37
CA ILE A 711 -12.80 -27.65 10.79
C ILE A 711 -13.97 -26.93 11.50
N GLY A 712 -15.02 -27.69 11.91
CA GLY A 712 -16.20 -27.10 12.54
C GLY A 712 -15.93 -26.53 13.93
N GLU A 713 -15.71 -27.44 14.90
CA GLU A 713 -15.56 -27.07 16.32
C GLU A 713 -14.13 -26.66 16.66
N ASP A 714 -13.12 -27.47 16.32
CA ASP A 714 -11.73 -27.23 16.76
C ASP A 714 -11.13 -25.98 16.09
N LEU A 715 -11.31 -25.82 14.79
CA LEU A 715 -10.89 -24.61 14.06
C LEU A 715 -11.95 -23.48 14.11
N ARG A 716 -13.02 -23.65 14.91
CA ARG A 716 -14.04 -22.66 15.22
C ARG A 716 -14.81 -22.10 14.01
N GLN A 717 -14.87 -22.86 12.91
CA GLN A 717 -15.55 -22.38 11.70
C GLN A 717 -17.07 -22.60 11.76
N PHE A 718 -17.57 -23.53 12.59
CA PHE A 718 -18.99 -23.80 12.71
C PHE A 718 -19.33 -24.35 14.11
N VAL A 719 -19.23 -23.47 15.11
CA VAL A 719 -19.36 -23.80 16.54
C VAL A 719 -20.82 -23.83 16.94
N ASN A 720 -21.25 -24.92 17.56
CA ASN A 720 -22.61 -25.08 18.02
C ASN A 720 -22.94 -24.11 19.18
N GLN A 721 -24.05 -23.41 19.11
CA GLN A 721 -24.50 -22.42 20.10
C GLN A 721 -25.68 -22.91 20.97
N ASP A 722 -26.33 -23.98 20.57
CA ASP A 722 -27.48 -24.53 21.30
C ASP A 722 -27.38 -26.04 21.52
N THR A 723 -28.05 -26.56 22.54
CA THR A 723 -28.09 -28.00 22.85
C THR A 723 -28.82 -28.83 21.78
N LYS A 724 -29.54 -28.19 20.85
CA LYS A 724 -30.32 -28.88 19.80
C LYS A 724 -29.54 -28.97 18.49
N GLY A 725 -28.38 -28.30 18.37
CA GLY A 725 -27.58 -28.27 17.15
C GLY A 725 -28.32 -27.58 15.97
N THR A 726 -29.06 -26.52 16.26
CA THR A 726 -29.82 -25.77 15.25
C THR A 726 -29.25 -24.38 14.98
N SER A 727 -28.47 -23.84 15.91
CA SER A 727 -27.78 -22.55 15.80
C SER A 727 -26.26 -22.73 15.91
N PHE A 728 -25.55 -22.14 14.99
CA PHE A 728 -24.10 -22.23 14.89
C PHE A 728 -23.50 -20.84 14.76
N GLN A 729 -22.25 -20.69 15.14
CA GLN A 729 -21.52 -19.44 15.00
C GLN A 729 -20.16 -19.68 14.39
N ARG A 730 -19.78 -18.86 13.40
CA ARG A 730 -18.43 -18.81 12.90
C ARG A 730 -17.60 -17.89 13.78
N LEU A 731 -16.58 -18.43 14.44
CA LEU A 731 -15.78 -17.68 15.41
C LEU A 731 -14.33 -17.50 14.93
N PRO A 732 -13.64 -16.42 15.31
CA PRO A 732 -12.22 -16.25 15.03
C PRO A 732 -11.39 -17.36 15.67
N TYR A 733 -10.41 -17.89 14.92
CA TYR A 733 -9.43 -18.86 15.37
C TYR A 733 -8.04 -18.20 15.45
N ASN A 734 -7.62 -17.86 16.66
CA ASN A 734 -6.37 -17.12 16.91
C ASN A 734 -5.17 -18.06 17.19
N ASP A 735 -5.41 -19.33 17.47
CA ASP A 735 -4.38 -20.32 17.80
C ASP A 735 -3.72 -20.94 16.56
N LEU A 736 -4.01 -20.39 15.38
CA LEU A 736 -3.46 -20.84 14.10
C LEU A 736 -1.95 -20.99 14.15
N SER A 737 -1.43 -22.13 13.69
CA SER A 737 0.00 -22.43 13.71
C SER A 737 0.80 -21.48 12.81
N PRO A 738 2.05 -21.16 13.15
CA PRO A 738 2.93 -20.37 12.27
C PRO A 738 3.12 -20.99 10.90
N GLU A 739 3.18 -22.33 10.83
CA GLU A 739 3.31 -23.12 9.60
C GLU A 739 2.12 -22.89 8.68
N ALA A 740 0.90 -22.97 9.22
CA ALA A 740 -0.32 -22.69 8.46
C ALA A 740 -0.42 -21.23 8.02
N VAL A 741 0.01 -20.28 8.87
CA VAL A 741 0.10 -18.86 8.49
C VAL A 741 1.05 -18.69 7.30
N ALA A 742 2.24 -19.26 7.36
CA ALA A 742 3.22 -19.16 6.27
C ALA A 742 2.67 -19.80 4.99
N TYR A 743 2.11 -21.01 5.08
CA TYR A 743 1.50 -21.72 3.95
C TYR A 743 0.39 -20.90 3.28
N SER A 744 -0.56 -20.34 4.06
CA SER A 744 -1.63 -19.49 3.56
C SER A 744 -1.11 -18.23 2.87
N LEU A 745 -0.11 -17.55 3.46
CA LEU A 745 0.48 -16.34 2.87
C LEU A 745 1.17 -16.63 1.53
N TYR A 746 1.92 -17.72 1.42
CA TYR A 746 2.57 -18.09 0.16
C TYR A 746 1.54 -18.50 -0.89
N LYS A 747 0.51 -19.24 -0.52
CA LYS A 747 -0.60 -19.61 -1.42
C LYS A 747 -1.39 -18.38 -1.90
N TYR A 748 -1.68 -17.45 -1.01
CA TYR A 748 -2.29 -16.16 -1.33
C TYR A 748 -1.44 -15.36 -2.32
N ALA A 749 -0.15 -15.26 -2.04
CA ALA A 749 0.80 -14.52 -2.87
C ALA A 749 0.93 -15.14 -4.27
N GLU A 750 0.97 -16.47 -4.37
CA GLU A 750 1.00 -17.18 -5.66
C GLU A 750 -0.26 -16.90 -6.46
N GLN A 751 -1.43 -17.01 -5.84
CA GLN A 751 -2.71 -16.73 -6.51
C GLN A 751 -2.78 -15.30 -7.04
N LYS A 752 -2.31 -14.32 -6.25
CA LYS A 752 -2.28 -12.90 -6.65
C LYS A 752 -1.11 -12.56 -7.58
N GLY A 753 -0.09 -13.40 -7.69
CA GLY A 753 1.12 -13.15 -8.45
C GLY A 753 1.98 -12.01 -7.85
N ILE A 754 1.99 -11.89 -6.52
CA ILE A 754 2.73 -10.88 -5.75
C ILE A 754 3.68 -11.56 -4.77
N LYS A 755 4.67 -10.84 -4.28
CA LYS A 755 5.55 -11.31 -3.20
C LYS A 755 5.58 -10.38 -2.00
N MET A 756 5.12 -9.14 -2.18
CA MET A 756 4.98 -8.17 -1.11
C MET A 756 3.49 -8.02 -0.79
N LEU A 757 3.16 -8.27 0.46
CA LEU A 757 1.81 -8.22 1.00
C LEU A 757 1.73 -7.10 2.03
N ARG A 758 0.52 -6.58 2.26
CA ARG A 758 0.25 -5.75 3.44
C ARG A 758 -0.69 -6.49 4.37
N VAL A 759 -0.39 -6.44 5.66
CA VAL A 759 -1.28 -7.03 6.66
C VAL A 759 -2.69 -6.45 6.56
N SER A 760 -2.80 -5.12 6.35
CA SER A 760 -4.10 -4.46 6.18
C SER A 760 -4.89 -4.95 4.97
N ASP A 761 -4.23 -5.39 3.89
CA ASP A 761 -4.92 -5.88 2.70
C ASP A 761 -5.67 -7.19 2.95
N LEU A 762 -5.12 -8.06 3.82
CA LEU A 762 -5.74 -9.33 4.20
C LEU A 762 -7.08 -9.16 4.96
N TYR A 763 -7.32 -7.98 5.54
CA TYR A 763 -8.54 -7.68 6.33
C TYR A 763 -9.56 -6.86 5.55
N ARG A 764 -9.33 -6.57 4.26
CA ARG A 764 -10.27 -5.78 3.45
C ARG A 764 -11.58 -6.53 3.20
N PRO A 765 -12.72 -5.83 3.20
CA PRO A 765 -14.02 -6.45 2.93
C PRO A 765 -14.13 -7.11 1.55
N GLU A 766 -13.39 -6.59 0.57
CA GLU A 766 -13.39 -7.07 -0.81
C GLU A 766 -12.52 -8.32 -1.02
N GLU A 767 -11.68 -8.65 -0.04
CA GLU A 767 -10.82 -9.82 -0.15
C GLU A 767 -11.63 -11.09 0.08
N VAL A 768 -11.45 -12.09 -0.79
CA VAL A 768 -12.24 -13.34 -0.75
C VAL A 768 -11.45 -14.53 -0.25
N CYS A 769 -10.12 -14.40 -0.11
CA CYS A 769 -9.23 -15.45 0.37
C CYS A 769 -8.13 -14.87 1.26
N GLY A 770 -7.27 -15.71 1.80
CA GLY A 770 -6.19 -15.36 2.72
C GLY A 770 -6.54 -15.60 4.18
N VAL A 771 -5.53 -15.61 5.01
CA VAL A 771 -5.55 -16.09 6.39
C VAL A 771 -6.69 -15.53 7.27
N TYR A 772 -7.09 -14.28 7.05
CA TYR A 772 -8.23 -13.70 7.76
C TYR A 772 -9.56 -14.31 7.29
N ARG A 773 -9.76 -14.47 5.98
CA ARG A 773 -10.98 -15.08 5.44
C ARG A 773 -11.12 -16.55 5.80
N GLU A 774 -10.01 -17.23 5.91
CA GLU A 774 -9.95 -18.64 6.29
C GLU A 774 -10.26 -18.85 7.77
N PHE A 775 -9.66 -18.05 8.66
CA PHE A 775 -9.66 -18.33 10.10
C PHE A 775 -10.17 -17.18 10.99
N GLY A 776 -10.30 -15.97 10.48
CA GLY A 776 -10.67 -14.80 11.30
C GLY A 776 -9.62 -14.38 12.31
N ILE A 777 -8.37 -14.78 12.12
CA ILE A 777 -7.27 -14.44 13.03
C ILE A 777 -7.20 -12.93 13.26
N SER A 778 -7.06 -12.50 14.50
CA SER A 778 -6.93 -11.09 14.83
C SER A 778 -5.61 -10.50 14.31
N LYS A 779 -5.61 -9.21 13.98
CA LYS A 779 -4.42 -8.53 13.46
C LYS A 779 -3.23 -8.64 14.41
N GLY A 780 -3.49 -8.56 15.73
CA GLY A 780 -2.44 -8.68 16.76
C GLY A 780 -1.81 -10.07 16.80
N GLU A 781 -2.61 -11.13 16.73
CA GLU A 781 -2.10 -12.51 16.71
C GLU A 781 -1.36 -12.81 15.40
N LEU A 782 -1.89 -12.37 14.28
CA LEU A 782 -1.17 -12.49 13.00
C LEU A 782 0.20 -11.81 13.06
N GLN A 783 0.29 -10.61 13.61
CA GLN A 783 1.58 -9.90 13.74
C GLN A 783 2.57 -10.66 14.65
N LYS A 784 2.11 -11.32 15.71
CA LYS A 784 2.97 -12.18 16.55
C LYS A 784 3.55 -13.35 15.73
N LYS A 785 2.72 -14.05 14.95
CA LYS A 785 3.16 -15.16 14.09
C LYS A 785 4.12 -14.67 13.02
N LEU A 786 3.86 -13.50 12.42
CA LEU A 786 4.74 -12.89 11.41
C LEU A 786 6.12 -12.55 11.98
N ARG A 787 6.22 -12.04 13.20
CA ARG A 787 7.51 -11.82 13.88
C ARG A 787 8.27 -13.12 14.09
N PHE A 788 7.57 -14.18 14.49
CA PHE A 788 8.17 -15.50 14.62
C PHE A 788 8.72 -16.03 13.30
N LEU A 789 7.95 -15.95 12.21
CA LEU A 789 8.35 -16.38 10.87
C LEU A 789 9.45 -15.51 10.24
N SER A 790 9.57 -14.25 10.68
CA SER A 790 10.62 -13.31 10.26
C SER A 790 11.89 -13.40 11.11
N SER A 791 11.89 -14.18 12.19
CA SER A 791 13.03 -14.31 13.09
C SER A 791 14.26 -14.95 12.41
N GLU A 792 15.44 -14.72 12.96
CA GLU A 792 16.70 -15.27 12.41
C GLU A 792 16.71 -16.79 12.29
N LYS A 793 15.98 -17.48 13.19
CA LYS A 793 15.85 -18.93 13.17
C LYS A 793 15.05 -19.44 11.96
N ASN A 794 13.95 -18.79 11.64
CA ASN A 794 13.00 -19.27 10.64
C ASN A 794 13.22 -18.66 9.24
N ARG A 795 13.38 -17.35 9.15
CA ARG A 795 13.67 -16.57 7.93
C ARG A 795 12.87 -16.93 6.68
N VAL A 796 11.64 -17.39 6.85
CA VAL A 796 10.79 -17.76 5.71
C VAL A 796 10.14 -16.54 5.04
N LEU A 797 10.09 -15.41 5.74
CA LEU A 797 9.60 -14.13 5.23
C LEU A 797 10.30 -12.96 5.96
N VAL A 798 10.09 -11.75 5.49
CA VAL A 798 10.49 -10.52 6.19
C VAL A 798 9.23 -9.74 6.52
N ALA A 799 8.98 -9.48 7.81
CA ALA A 799 7.84 -8.71 8.28
C ALA A 799 8.29 -7.36 8.81
N GLU A 800 7.93 -6.29 8.13
CA GLU A 800 8.17 -4.90 8.54
C GLU A 800 6.90 -4.34 9.18
N LEU A 801 6.77 -4.55 10.52
CA LEU A 801 5.54 -4.28 11.28
C LEU A 801 5.69 -3.10 12.26
N THR A 802 6.80 -2.36 12.17
CA THR A 802 7.10 -1.22 13.03
C THR A 802 6.89 0.09 12.29
N MET A 803 6.67 1.18 13.02
CA MET A 803 6.53 2.55 12.47
C MET A 803 5.38 2.73 11.46
N GLY A 804 4.27 2.02 11.66
CA GLY A 804 3.12 2.09 10.74
C GLY A 804 3.35 1.38 9.41
N LEU A 805 4.44 0.63 9.29
CA LEU A 805 4.65 -0.34 8.21
C LEU A 805 3.86 -1.60 8.53
N ASP A 806 3.21 -2.17 7.53
CA ASP A 806 2.47 -3.42 7.63
C ASP A 806 2.80 -4.35 6.45
N HIS A 807 4.07 -4.32 6.04
CA HIS A 807 4.56 -5.05 4.89
C HIS A 807 5.11 -6.43 5.27
N ILE A 808 4.75 -7.40 4.45
CA ILE A 808 5.30 -8.77 4.48
C ILE A 808 5.97 -9.00 3.12
N THR A 809 7.26 -9.29 3.11
CA THR A 809 7.99 -9.69 1.91
C THR A 809 8.29 -11.17 1.99
N LEU A 810 7.75 -11.95 1.06
CA LEU A 810 8.01 -13.38 0.94
C LEU A 810 9.33 -13.62 0.20
N ARG A 811 9.97 -14.72 0.49
CA ARG A 811 11.21 -15.10 -0.20
C ARG A 811 10.91 -15.61 -1.61
N ASP A 812 11.78 -15.28 -2.56
CA ASP A 812 11.63 -15.63 -3.99
C ASP A 812 11.96 -17.10 -4.30
N ASP A 813 12.76 -17.72 -3.44
CA ASP A 813 13.27 -19.07 -3.56
C ASP A 813 12.39 -20.12 -2.87
N LEU A 814 11.27 -19.69 -2.26
CA LEU A 814 10.37 -20.58 -1.54
C LEU A 814 8.96 -20.54 -2.17
N ASP A 815 8.31 -21.69 -2.19
CA ASP A 815 6.87 -21.84 -2.42
C ASP A 815 6.19 -22.38 -1.15
N GLN A 816 4.88 -22.54 -1.18
CA GLN A 816 4.11 -22.98 -0.03
C GLN A 816 4.55 -24.35 0.50
N LEU A 817 4.97 -25.27 -0.36
CA LEU A 817 5.41 -26.60 0.06
C LEU A 817 6.84 -26.59 0.63
N VAL A 818 7.73 -25.84 -0.01
CA VAL A 818 9.12 -25.69 0.47
C VAL A 818 9.14 -24.98 1.82
N VAL A 819 8.31 -23.95 2.00
CA VAL A 819 8.16 -23.26 3.30
C VAL A 819 7.65 -24.22 4.37
N LEU A 820 6.61 -25.01 4.06
CA LEU A 820 6.06 -25.98 5.01
C LEU A 820 7.13 -27.00 5.42
N LYS A 821 7.84 -27.61 4.45
CA LYS A 821 8.95 -28.53 4.73
C LYS A 821 10.05 -27.90 5.59
N SER A 822 10.39 -26.63 5.35
CA SER A 822 11.45 -25.95 6.09
C SER A 822 11.06 -25.59 7.54
N LEU A 823 9.78 -25.51 7.85
CA LEU A 823 9.27 -25.20 9.19
C LEU A 823 8.99 -26.47 10.00
N LEU A 824 8.79 -27.60 9.35
CA LEU A 824 8.61 -28.91 9.99
C LEU A 824 9.93 -29.57 10.38
N GLN A 825 11.06 -29.18 9.78
CA GLN A 825 12.42 -29.61 10.14
C GLN A 825 12.96 -28.78 11.33
#